data_8ea521041f60ae3255e2f0ef1f1dcbcd
#
_entry.id   8ea521041f60ae3255e2f0ef1f1dcbcd
#
_cell.length_a   1.000
_cell.length_b   1.000
_cell.length_c   1.000
_cell.angle_alpha   90.00
_cell.angle_beta   90.00
_cell.angle_gamma   90.00
#
_symmetry.space_group_name_H-M   'P 1'
#
loop_
_entity.id
_entity.type
_entity.pdbx_description
1 polymer ?
#
loop_
_entity_poly.entity_id
_entity_poly.type
_entity_poly.pdbx_seq_one_letter_code
_entity_poly.pdbx_strand_id
1 'polypeptide(L)'
;MEKETINGFVEKVVYRNTENGYTVVNISVEGDDVVCTGYFSDITEGVQIIAEGSFVEHKQYGIQFTVTSYEIKEPETSVAMEKYLGSGIIKGVGPALSAKIVKKFGDETFNIIEREPERLAEIKGITEKKAIEIGSQFEEKKEFRNAMIFLNQYGVSNALAMKIYKEYGIKVMKIVRENPYRLADDIAGVGFKTADEIALRMGFSPESSMRMKAGISFALSMAASNGHTYLLYEDLYEESKRLLGISEAEFENDICELTIERKIVLKEVKGERRVYNNNLYYMELTVARKLLDLNAKSENNYKVMEAKVKEVEAKTGIKLGDLQRKAVYEAVESGLVIITGGPGTGKTTTINAIIKLFEMQNMEILLAAPTGRAAKRMTETTGMEAQTIHRLLELNGNPEEGGSMRFERNELNPLEADVIIIDEMSMVDIYLMYSLLKAVTVGTRLILVGDVNQLPSVGPGKVLKDIISSEKFNVVRLSEIFRQAAESDIITNAHKINAGQSIRLDNKSKDFFMLSMSSSIQIQRALVSLIAEKLPPYVDATKYDIQVLTPSRKGELGVENLNKILQLYINPPSTDKRERQWGEVIFRENDKVMQIKNDYQIEWKIVTKKGLTIKEGSGVFNGDCGIIREINEFAGTVTVEFDEGKLVEYTGATLEELELAYAITIHKSQGSEYPAVIIPLLNAPRPLLNRNLLYTAVTRARKCVTIVGSENSVNEMIQNESEMKRNSGLVDSIIEMEEADNVYI
;
A
#
# COMPACT_ATOMS: atom_id res chain seq x y z
N MET A 1 -10.04 -3.72 34.82
CA MET A 1 -8.88 -3.63 35.71
C MET A 1 -9.01 -2.31 36.45
N GLU A 2 -8.82 -2.30 37.75
CA GLU A 2 -8.82 -1.05 38.52
C GLU A 2 -7.65 -0.20 38.07
N LYS A 3 -7.90 1.08 37.78
CA LYS A 3 -6.83 2.03 37.45
C LYS A 3 -6.16 2.44 38.76
N GLU A 4 -4.87 2.30 38.79
CA GLU A 4 -4.04 2.73 39.91
C GLU A 4 -3.17 3.93 39.48
N THR A 5 -2.78 4.73 40.47
CA THR A 5 -1.93 5.89 40.24
C THR A 5 -0.63 5.70 41.04
N ILE A 6 0.50 5.83 40.35
CA ILE A 6 1.83 5.84 40.97
C ILE A 6 2.45 7.23 40.87
N ASN A 7 3.13 7.65 41.90
CA ASN A 7 3.90 8.91 41.95
C ASN A 7 5.32 8.58 42.36
N GLY A 8 6.29 8.88 41.51
CA GLY A 8 7.67 8.51 41.76
C GLY A 8 8.67 9.22 40.84
N PHE A 9 9.95 8.93 41.06
CA PHE A 9 11.03 9.44 40.25
C PHE A 9 11.54 8.38 39.28
N VAL A 10 11.82 8.77 38.05
CA VAL A 10 12.42 7.89 37.05
C VAL A 10 13.88 7.67 37.43
N GLU A 11 14.21 6.46 37.86
CA GLU A 11 15.61 6.11 38.17
C GLU A 11 16.41 5.77 36.95
N LYS A 12 15.83 4.99 36.03
CA LYS A 12 16.52 4.51 34.84
C LYS A 12 15.57 4.30 33.66
N VAL A 13 16.01 4.73 32.49
CA VAL A 13 15.40 4.36 31.22
C VAL A 13 16.06 3.07 30.73
N VAL A 14 15.33 1.95 30.82
CA VAL A 14 15.83 0.61 30.48
C VAL A 14 15.83 0.40 28.96
N TYR A 15 14.78 0.84 28.29
CA TYR A 15 14.63 0.73 26.83
C TYR A 15 13.76 1.87 26.31
N ARG A 16 14.10 2.38 25.14
CA ARG A 16 13.29 3.38 24.41
C ARG A 16 13.29 3.07 22.92
N ASN A 17 12.10 2.97 22.34
CA ASN A 17 11.91 3.00 20.90
C ASN A 17 11.71 4.47 20.48
N THR A 18 12.67 5.01 19.74
CA THR A 18 12.65 6.42 19.28
C THR A 18 11.63 6.69 18.19
N GLU A 19 11.13 5.67 17.50
CA GLU A 19 10.16 5.82 16.42
C GLU A 19 8.73 5.99 16.91
N ASN A 20 8.35 5.23 17.94
CA ASN A 20 6.99 5.23 18.45
C ASN A 20 6.85 5.71 19.90
N GLY A 21 7.97 6.03 20.57
CA GLY A 21 7.99 6.51 21.94
C GLY A 21 7.73 5.46 23.01
N TYR A 22 7.61 4.17 22.64
CA TYR A 22 7.46 3.10 23.63
C TYR A 22 8.71 2.98 24.47
N THR A 23 8.54 3.08 25.79
CA THR A 23 9.66 3.13 26.73
C THR A 23 9.41 2.20 27.91
N VAL A 24 10.46 1.56 28.39
CA VAL A 24 10.48 0.81 29.65
C VAL A 24 11.35 1.58 30.62
N VAL A 25 10.79 1.95 31.76
CA VAL A 25 11.47 2.75 32.78
C VAL A 25 11.33 2.13 34.16
N ASN A 26 12.31 2.28 34.99
CA ASN A 26 12.23 1.99 36.43
C ASN A 26 11.87 3.29 37.14
N ILE A 27 10.80 3.26 37.90
CA ILE A 27 10.31 4.38 38.70
C ILE A 27 10.42 4.00 40.17
N SER A 28 11.10 4.82 40.95
CA SER A 28 11.18 4.69 42.40
C SER A 28 9.93 5.33 43.04
N VAL A 29 9.06 4.48 43.60
CA VAL A 29 7.82 4.87 44.28
C VAL A 29 8.01 4.56 45.77
N GLU A 30 8.06 5.57 46.61
CA GLU A 30 8.26 5.42 48.10
C GLU A 30 9.49 4.57 48.47
N GLY A 31 10.47 4.44 47.60
CA GLY A 31 11.69 3.66 47.81
C GLY A 31 11.71 2.27 47.19
N ASP A 32 10.62 1.83 46.61
CA ASP A 32 10.54 0.59 45.85
C ASP A 32 10.60 0.85 44.34
N ASP A 33 11.32 -0.01 43.60
CA ASP A 33 11.47 0.11 42.15
C ASP A 33 10.32 -0.58 41.42
N VAL A 34 9.56 0.19 40.66
CA VAL A 34 8.45 -0.29 39.81
C VAL A 34 8.87 -0.23 38.34
N VAL A 35 8.84 -1.36 37.65
CA VAL A 35 9.05 -1.40 36.19
C VAL A 35 7.79 -0.91 35.50
N CYS A 36 7.88 0.23 34.82
CA CYS A 36 6.79 0.84 34.08
C CYS A 36 7.00 0.74 32.59
N THR A 37 5.95 0.40 31.85
CA THR A 37 5.93 0.28 30.41
C THR A 37 4.85 1.17 29.83
N GLY A 38 5.15 1.88 28.73
CA GLY A 38 4.18 2.74 28.09
C GLY A 38 4.77 3.60 27.00
N TYR A 39 3.95 4.46 26.44
CA TYR A 39 4.40 5.45 25.46
C TYR A 39 4.71 6.76 26.18
N PHE A 40 6.00 7.09 26.28
CA PHE A 40 6.46 8.29 26.96
C PHE A 40 7.13 9.20 25.92
N SER A 41 6.67 10.46 25.89
CA SER A 41 7.16 11.44 24.94
C SER A 41 8.56 12.00 25.27
N ASP A 42 8.85 12.22 26.56
CA ASP A 42 10.12 12.86 26.96
C ASP A 42 10.52 12.51 28.40
N ILE A 43 10.44 11.23 28.76
CA ILE A 43 10.82 10.77 30.08
C ILE A 43 12.31 10.52 30.15
N THR A 44 12.96 11.03 31.19
CA THR A 44 14.40 10.88 31.44
C THR A 44 14.67 10.59 32.90
N GLU A 45 15.86 10.10 33.18
CA GLU A 45 16.29 9.84 34.54
C GLU A 45 16.25 11.11 35.39
N GLY A 46 15.74 11.00 36.62
CA GLY A 46 15.60 12.11 37.56
C GLY A 46 14.28 12.90 37.45
N VAL A 47 13.43 12.60 36.51
CA VAL A 47 12.14 13.28 36.37
C VAL A 47 11.12 12.69 37.33
N GLN A 48 10.32 13.53 38.01
CA GLN A 48 9.16 13.09 38.80
C GLN A 48 7.94 12.96 37.91
N ILE A 49 7.29 11.82 38.00
CA ILE A 49 6.05 11.57 37.25
C ILE A 49 4.92 11.10 38.15
N ILE A 50 3.69 11.45 37.77
CA ILE A 50 2.47 10.83 38.23
C ILE A 50 1.95 10.02 37.05
N ALA A 51 1.86 8.72 37.18
CA ALA A 51 1.41 7.84 36.12
C ALA A 51 0.16 7.07 36.52
N GLU A 52 -0.85 7.06 35.67
CA GLU A 52 -2.06 6.23 35.81
C GLU A 52 -1.94 5.00 34.92
N GLY A 53 -2.32 3.85 35.42
CA GLY A 53 -2.22 2.60 34.68
C GLY A 53 -2.77 1.41 35.45
N SER A 54 -2.25 0.24 35.12
CA SER A 54 -2.60 -1.01 35.81
C SER A 54 -1.40 -1.95 35.86
N PHE A 55 -1.29 -2.73 36.92
CA PHE A 55 -0.32 -3.79 37.01
C PHE A 55 -0.71 -4.96 36.12
N VAL A 56 0.23 -5.42 35.29
CA VAL A 56 0.08 -6.54 34.38
C VAL A 56 1.23 -7.52 34.58
N GLU A 57 0.92 -8.79 34.71
CA GLU A 57 1.96 -9.82 34.81
C GLU A 57 2.44 -10.21 33.41
N HIS A 58 3.70 -9.88 33.13
CA HIS A 58 4.35 -10.28 31.89
C HIS A 58 5.06 -11.63 32.07
N LYS A 59 4.78 -12.60 31.20
CA LYS A 59 5.29 -13.99 31.30
C LYS A 59 6.83 -14.10 31.44
N GLN A 60 7.58 -13.13 30.97
CA GLN A 60 9.04 -13.16 30.91
C GLN A 60 9.72 -12.13 31.83
N TYR A 61 9.02 -11.01 32.14
CA TYR A 61 9.62 -9.86 32.86
C TYR A 61 8.92 -9.58 34.19
N GLY A 62 8.02 -10.46 34.65
CA GLY A 62 7.32 -10.32 35.92
C GLY A 62 6.24 -9.25 35.89
N ILE A 63 5.92 -8.71 37.06
CA ILE A 63 4.88 -7.69 37.24
C ILE A 63 5.42 -6.36 36.74
N GLN A 64 4.67 -5.75 35.80
CA GLN A 64 4.98 -4.43 35.22
C GLN A 64 3.76 -3.53 35.34
N PHE A 65 3.99 -2.24 35.53
CA PHE A 65 2.94 -1.24 35.53
C PHE A 65 2.79 -0.68 34.11
N THR A 66 1.67 -1.00 33.46
CA THR A 66 1.39 -0.48 32.12
C THR A 66 0.73 0.88 32.22
N VAL A 67 1.44 1.92 31.82
CA VAL A 67 1.03 3.31 31.90
C VAL A 67 0.08 3.65 30.76
N THR A 68 -1.09 4.19 31.09
CA THR A 68 -2.09 4.68 30.14
C THR A 68 -2.03 6.20 29.97
N SER A 69 -1.75 6.93 31.05
CA SER A 69 -1.54 8.38 31.05
C SER A 69 -0.50 8.75 32.11
N TYR A 70 0.21 9.84 31.91
CA TYR A 70 1.17 10.33 32.89
C TYR A 70 1.29 11.85 32.81
N GLU A 71 1.71 12.44 33.93
CA GLU A 71 2.03 13.85 34.07
C GLU A 71 3.47 13.99 34.59
N ILE A 72 4.28 14.81 33.91
CA ILE A 72 5.62 15.15 34.36
C ILE A 72 5.52 16.39 35.24
N LYS A 73 5.95 16.28 36.49
CA LYS A 73 6.09 17.45 37.39
C LYS A 73 7.39 18.16 37.09
N GLU A 74 7.32 19.49 36.97
CA GLU A 74 8.53 20.30 36.92
C GLU A 74 9.31 20.19 38.25
N PRO A 75 10.63 20.05 38.18
CA PRO A 75 11.46 20.03 39.37
C PRO A 75 11.36 21.36 40.13
N GLU A 76 10.80 21.35 41.33
CA GLU A 76 10.64 22.53 42.18
C GLU A 76 11.85 22.76 43.10
N THR A 77 12.70 21.75 43.30
CA THR A 77 13.85 21.83 44.18
C THR A 77 15.16 21.90 43.40
N SER A 78 16.13 22.63 43.89
CA SER A 78 17.47 22.76 43.30
C SER A 78 18.10 21.38 43.00
N VAL A 79 17.93 20.39 43.86
CA VAL A 79 18.47 19.03 43.66
C VAL A 79 17.79 18.32 42.45
N ALA A 80 16.49 18.50 42.33
CA ALA A 80 15.75 17.93 41.21
C ALA A 80 16.07 18.64 39.88
N MET A 81 16.26 19.98 39.92
CA MET A 81 16.71 20.78 38.76
C MET A 81 18.10 20.36 38.29
N GLU A 82 19.01 20.07 39.20
CA GLU A 82 20.36 19.60 38.89
C GLU A 82 20.34 18.27 38.16
N LYS A 83 19.57 17.31 38.69
CA LYS A 83 19.38 15.99 38.05
C LYS A 83 18.75 16.11 36.66
N TYR A 84 17.71 16.93 36.53
CA TYR A 84 17.02 17.17 35.27
C TYR A 84 17.93 17.73 34.19
N LEU A 85 18.69 18.80 34.50
CA LEU A 85 19.63 19.40 33.55
C LEU A 85 20.79 18.47 33.23
N GLY A 86 21.23 17.67 34.21
CA GLY A 86 22.36 16.74 34.07
C GLY A 86 22.04 15.43 33.38
N SER A 87 20.77 15.12 33.15
CA SER A 87 20.29 13.85 32.53
C SER A 87 20.59 13.72 31.05
N GLY A 88 21.11 14.80 30.40
CA GLY A 88 21.35 14.79 28.93
C GLY A 88 20.19 15.30 28.09
N ILE A 89 19.08 15.75 28.69
CA ILE A 89 17.96 16.40 28.02
C ILE A 89 18.38 17.56 27.15
N ILE A 90 19.35 18.34 27.66
CA ILE A 90 19.93 19.47 26.96
C ILE A 90 21.34 19.08 26.49
N LYS A 91 21.53 19.01 25.18
CA LYS A 91 22.83 18.66 24.61
C LYS A 91 23.93 19.61 25.09
N GLY A 92 25.00 19.05 25.64
CA GLY A 92 26.12 19.82 26.12
C GLY A 92 26.00 20.30 27.57
N VAL A 93 24.94 19.92 28.29
CA VAL A 93 24.83 20.09 29.74
C VAL A 93 24.88 18.71 30.38
N GLY A 94 26.06 18.36 30.90
CA GLY A 94 26.24 17.14 31.69
C GLY A 94 26.20 17.42 33.21
N PRO A 95 26.26 16.35 34.07
CA PRO A 95 26.11 16.47 35.51
C PRO A 95 27.03 17.52 36.18
N ALA A 96 28.28 17.63 35.73
CA ALA A 96 29.22 18.60 36.29
C ALA A 96 28.88 20.06 35.93
N LEU A 97 28.25 20.28 34.79
CA LEU A 97 27.83 21.62 34.37
C LEU A 97 26.51 22.00 35.01
N SER A 98 25.54 21.06 35.08
CA SER A 98 24.25 21.25 35.73
C SER A 98 24.43 21.63 37.21
N ALA A 99 25.35 20.94 37.94
CA ALA A 99 25.69 21.26 39.32
C ALA A 99 26.22 22.71 39.48
N LYS A 100 27.03 23.20 38.52
CA LYS A 100 27.50 24.59 38.53
C LYS A 100 26.40 25.60 38.25
N ILE A 101 25.50 25.28 37.33
CA ILE A 101 24.34 26.14 36.97
C ILE A 101 23.44 26.29 38.19
N VAL A 102 23.01 25.17 38.76
CA VAL A 102 22.08 25.17 39.90
C VAL A 102 22.72 25.75 41.15
N LYS A 103 24.01 25.49 41.40
CA LYS A 103 24.75 26.10 42.52
C LYS A 103 24.78 27.62 42.42
N LYS A 104 24.83 28.18 41.19
CA LYS A 104 24.90 29.63 41.01
C LYS A 104 23.55 30.31 41.10
N PHE A 105 22.52 29.71 40.52
CA PHE A 105 21.20 30.33 40.33
C PHE A 105 20.13 29.78 41.28
N GLY A 106 20.38 28.65 41.96
CA GLY A 106 19.43 28.06 42.91
C GLY A 106 18.08 27.74 42.26
N ASP A 107 17.02 28.06 42.96
CA ASP A 107 15.65 27.81 42.52
C ASP A 107 15.25 28.69 41.32
N GLU A 108 15.97 29.75 41.00
CA GLU A 108 15.76 30.59 39.82
C GLU A 108 16.38 30.02 38.53
N THR A 109 17.00 28.84 38.59
CA THR A 109 17.75 28.24 37.48
C THR A 109 16.92 28.17 36.20
N PHE A 110 15.71 27.65 36.28
CA PHE A 110 14.83 27.49 35.09
C PHE A 110 14.35 28.84 34.56
N ASN A 111 14.00 29.78 35.44
CA ASN A 111 13.63 31.14 35.05
C ASN A 111 14.73 31.84 34.27
N ILE A 112 15.97 31.65 34.70
CA ILE A 112 17.15 32.25 34.03
C ILE A 112 17.41 31.58 32.70
N ILE A 113 17.34 30.25 32.61
CA ILE A 113 17.51 29.55 31.35
C ILE A 113 16.46 29.99 30.33
N GLU A 114 15.21 30.22 30.77
CA GLU A 114 14.08 30.58 29.92
C GLU A 114 14.10 32.05 29.49
N ARG A 115 14.35 32.97 30.44
CA ARG A 115 14.16 34.41 30.21
C ARG A 115 15.45 35.20 29.97
N GLU A 116 16.54 34.73 30.53
CA GLU A 116 17.83 35.43 30.53
C GLU A 116 18.99 34.44 30.27
N PRO A 117 18.90 33.60 29.18
CA PRO A 117 19.87 32.51 28.95
C PRO A 117 21.30 33.01 28.84
N GLU A 118 21.54 34.24 28.41
CA GLU A 118 22.86 34.87 28.33
C GLU A 118 23.57 34.93 29.69
N ARG A 119 22.84 34.96 30.81
CA ARG A 119 23.41 34.92 32.14
C ARG A 119 24.12 33.61 32.49
N LEU A 120 23.82 32.55 31.77
CA LEU A 120 24.55 31.30 31.90
C LEU A 120 26.04 31.47 31.56
N ALA A 121 26.39 32.47 30.73
CA ALA A 121 27.78 32.79 30.39
C ALA A 121 28.57 33.35 31.56
N GLU A 122 27.93 33.76 32.69
CA GLU A 122 28.59 34.10 33.94
C GLU A 122 29.31 32.88 34.58
N ILE A 123 28.99 31.64 34.10
CA ILE A 123 29.59 30.41 34.62
C ILE A 123 30.80 30.04 33.76
N LYS A 124 31.95 29.88 34.45
CA LYS A 124 33.21 29.50 33.77
C LYS A 124 33.04 28.19 32.98
N GLY A 125 33.15 28.29 31.65
CA GLY A 125 33.00 27.17 30.69
C GLY A 125 31.74 27.22 29.85
N ILE A 126 30.88 28.23 30.01
CA ILE A 126 29.74 28.51 29.12
C ILE A 126 30.07 29.81 28.35
N THR A 127 30.05 29.73 27.04
CA THR A 127 30.14 30.92 26.16
C THR A 127 28.74 31.47 25.92
N GLU A 128 28.60 32.74 25.53
CA GLU A 128 27.30 33.35 25.18
C GLU A 128 26.55 32.54 24.14
N LYS A 129 27.26 32.05 23.11
CA LYS A 129 26.67 31.19 22.09
C LYS A 129 26.06 29.90 22.67
N LYS A 130 26.81 29.25 23.58
CA LYS A 130 26.36 28.03 24.25
C LYS A 130 25.23 28.33 25.25
N ALA A 131 25.24 29.48 25.89
CA ALA A 131 24.16 29.92 26.76
C ALA A 131 22.81 30.07 25.99
N ILE A 132 22.84 30.73 24.85
CA ILE A 132 21.67 30.89 23.97
C ILE A 132 21.21 29.53 23.43
N GLU A 133 22.13 28.64 23.04
CA GLU A 133 21.82 27.29 22.59
C GLU A 133 21.12 26.45 23.68
N ILE A 134 21.57 26.54 24.93
CA ILE A 134 20.94 25.87 26.08
C ILE A 134 19.53 26.43 26.31
N GLY A 135 19.34 27.76 26.27
CA GLY A 135 18.03 28.40 26.39
C GLY A 135 17.06 27.94 25.29
N SER A 136 17.51 27.95 24.04
CA SER A 136 16.70 27.51 22.88
C SER A 136 16.28 26.05 23.00
N GLN A 137 17.17 25.14 23.39
CA GLN A 137 16.85 23.74 23.61
C GLN A 137 15.86 23.54 24.77
N PHE A 138 15.99 24.31 25.82
CA PHE A 138 15.08 24.27 26.98
C PHE A 138 13.67 24.72 26.60
N GLU A 139 13.57 25.80 25.83
CA GLU A 139 12.30 26.33 25.34
C GLU A 139 11.63 25.33 24.36
N GLU A 140 12.39 24.74 23.41
CA GLU A 140 11.89 23.70 22.51
C GLU A 140 11.30 22.50 23.28
N LYS A 141 11.96 22.06 24.35
CA LYS A 141 11.48 20.96 25.19
C LYS A 141 10.20 21.32 25.96
N LYS A 142 10.10 22.56 26.42
CA LYS A 142 8.90 23.09 27.08
C LYS A 142 7.72 23.15 26.09
N GLU A 143 7.94 23.69 24.90
CA GLU A 143 6.93 23.77 23.85
C GLU A 143 6.46 22.38 23.41
N PHE A 144 7.38 21.42 23.25
CA PHE A 144 7.04 20.04 22.97
C PHE A 144 6.10 19.45 24.03
N ARG A 145 6.45 19.59 25.30
CA ARG A 145 5.64 19.10 26.43
C ARG A 145 4.24 19.74 26.45
N ASN A 146 4.19 21.08 26.28
CA ASN A 146 2.92 21.80 26.21
C ASN A 146 2.03 21.31 25.08
N ALA A 147 2.62 21.06 23.91
CA ALA A 147 1.92 20.48 22.76
C ALA A 147 1.36 19.07 23.04
N MET A 148 2.16 18.22 23.70
CA MET A 148 1.73 16.88 24.09
C MET A 148 0.58 16.91 25.10
N ILE A 149 0.66 17.72 26.13
CA ILE A 149 -0.40 17.92 27.12
C ILE A 149 -1.67 18.42 26.44
N PHE A 150 -1.54 19.43 25.58
CA PHE A 150 -2.65 19.98 24.82
C PHE A 150 -3.36 18.90 23.97
N LEU A 151 -2.63 18.14 23.20
CA LEU A 151 -3.21 17.09 22.36
C LEU A 151 -3.85 15.96 23.19
N ASN A 152 -3.19 15.54 24.27
CA ASN A 152 -3.71 14.50 25.17
C ASN A 152 -5.04 14.89 25.84
N GLN A 153 -5.24 16.17 26.19
CA GLN A 153 -6.50 16.68 26.75
C GLN A 153 -7.71 16.40 25.83
N TYR A 154 -7.47 16.34 24.51
CA TYR A 154 -8.49 16.04 23.51
C TYR A 154 -8.51 14.57 23.09
N GLY A 155 -7.83 13.70 23.84
CA GLY A 155 -7.85 12.24 23.65
C GLY A 155 -6.95 11.73 22.53
N VAL A 156 -5.98 12.53 22.10
CA VAL A 156 -4.94 12.10 21.16
C VAL A 156 -3.94 11.22 21.91
N SER A 157 -3.65 10.02 21.40
CA SER A 157 -2.64 9.15 22.01
C SER A 157 -1.24 9.75 21.88
N ASN A 158 -0.32 9.41 22.81
CA ASN A 158 1.04 9.91 22.78
C ASN A 158 1.75 9.63 21.45
N ALA A 159 1.59 8.43 20.89
CA ALA A 159 2.18 8.07 19.60
C ALA A 159 1.69 8.97 18.45
N LEU A 160 0.39 9.28 18.42
CA LEU A 160 -0.19 10.19 17.43
C LEU A 160 0.23 11.63 17.69
N ALA A 161 0.26 12.08 18.95
CA ALA A 161 0.69 13.41 19.32
C ALA A 161 2.14 13.69 18.92
N MET A 162 3.02 12.69 19.03
CA MET A 162 4.40 12.79 18.53
C MET A 162 4.46 12.98 17.01
N LYS A 163 3.65 12.22 16.24
CA LYS A 163 3.56 12.40 14.78
C LYS A 163 3.08 13.80 14.41
N ILE A 164 2.05 14.28 15.10
CA ILE A 164 1.48 15.63 14.89
C ILE A 164 2.53 16.70 15.20
N TYR A 165 3.27 16.55 16.29
CA TYR A 165 4.33 17.50 16.65
C TYR A 165 5.50 17.45 15.67
N LYS A 166 5.88 16.27 15.17
CA LYS A 166 6.92 16.12 14.14
C LYS A 166 6.60 16.92 12.87
N GLU A 167 5.32 16.96 12.49
CA GLU A 167 4.84 17.66 11.28
C GLU A 167 4.73 19.18 11.50
N TYR A 168 4.10 19.60 12.61
CA TYR A 168 3.76 21.01 12.82
C TYR A 168 4.72 21.77 13.75
N GLY A 169 5.55 21.05 14.50
CA GLY A 169 6.47 21.63 15.47
C GLY A 169 5.76 22.50 16.52
N ILE A 170 6.36 23.61 16.85
CA ILE A 170 5.82 24.60 17.80
C ILE A 170 4.47 25.22 17.39
N LYS A 171 4.09 25.10 16.11
CA LYS A 171 2.84 25.66 15.59
C LYS A 171 1.62 24.75 15.83
N VAL A 172 1.81 23.56 16.38
CA VAL A 172 0.77 22.53 16.53
C VAL A 172 -0.48 23.07 17.25
N MET A 173 -0.31 23.76 18.39
CA MET A 173 -1.44 24.28 19.17
C MET A 173 -2.22 25.32 18.40
N LYS A 174 -1.55 26.18 17.64
CA LYS A 174 -2.22 27.19 16.80
C LYS A 174 -2.99 26.53 15.67
N ILE A 175 -2.35 25.64 14.92
CA ILE A 175 -2.94 24.97 13.75
C ILE A 175 -4.17 24.15 14.17
N VAL A 176 -4.04 23.35 15.24
CA VAL A 176 -5.14 22.48 15.67
C VAL A 176 -6.30 23.29 16.27
N ARG A 177 -6.03 24.42 16.95
CA ARG A 177 -7.08 25.32 17.43
C ARG A 177 -7.78 26.07 16.30
N GLU A 178 -7.07 26.45 15.24
CA GLU A 178 -7.65 27.14 14.09
C GLU A 178 -8.47 26.19 13.23
N ASN A 179 -7.94 25.00 12.94
CA ASN A 179 -8.62 23.98 12.12
C ASN A 179 -8.11 22.56 12.45
N PRO A 180 -8.79 21.81 13.32
CA PRO A 180 -8.39 20.44 13.69
C PRO A 180 -8.50 19.45 12.53
N TYR A 181 -9.29 19.74 11.49
CA TYR A 181 -9.46 18.86 10.33
C TYR A 181 -8.22 18.80 9.44
N ARG A 182 -7.30 19.77 9.57
CA ARG A 182 -5.99 19.69 8.92
C ARG A 182 -5.19 18.45 9.33
N LEU A 183 -5.47 17.90 10.51
CA LEU A 183 -4.86 16.64 10.93
C LEU A 183 -5.16 15.48 9.96
N ALA A 184 -6.34 15.49 9.33
CA ALA A 184 -6.71 14.46 8.36
C ALA A 184 -6.06 14.67 7.00
N ASP A 185 -5.73 15.92 6.64
CA ASP A 185 -5.07 16.26 5.38
C ASP A 185 -3.55 16.05 5.45
N ASP A 186 -2.93 16.42 6.59
CA ASP A 186 -1.47 16.58 6.72
C ASP A 186 -0.80 15.38 7.43
N ILE A 187 -1.52 14.58 8.23
CA ILE A 187 -0.93 13.52 9.06
C ILE A 187 -1.29 12.11 8.55
N ALA A 188 -0.30 11.38 8.08
CA ALA A 188 -0.49 10.00 7.63
C ALA A 188 -1.07 9.10 8.74
N GLY A 189 -2.19 8.44 8.44
CA GLY A 189 -2.90 7.57 9.38
C GLY A 189 -3.96 8.26 10.24
N VAL A 190 -4.15 9.58 10.10
CA VAL A 190 -5.29 10.31 10.69
C VAL A 190 -6.37 10.46 9.64
N GLY A 191 -7.51 9.83 9.84
CA GLY A 191 -8.69 10.01 8.99
C GLY A 191 -9.64 11.08 9.53
N PHE A 192 -10.64 11.46 8.71
CA PHE A 192 -11.69 12.41 9.09
C PHE A 192 -12.32 12.08 10.45
N LYS A 193 -12.65 10.81 10.72
CA LYS A 193 -13.29 10.41 11.98
C LYS A 193 -12.46 10.78 13.20
N THR A 194 -11.16 10.51 13.17
CA THR A 194 -10.24 10.86 14.26
C THR A 194 -10.13 12.38 14.43
N ALA A 195 -10.00 13.12 13.33
CA ALA A 195 -9.97 14.58 13.36
C ALA A 195 -11.29 15.17 13.87
N ASP A 196 -12.43 14.58 13.49
CA ASP A 196 -13.77 14.99 13.91
C ASP A 196 -13.98 14.76 15.43
N GLU A 197 -13.54 13.59 15.96
CA GLU A 197 -13.58 13.32 17.40
C GLU A 197 -12.76 14.35 18.20
N ILE A 198 -11.56 14.70 17.70
CA ILE A 198 -10.70 15.72 18.33
C ILE A 198 -11.40 17.08 18.30
N ALA A 199 -11.94 17.48 17.13
CA ALA A 199 -12.64 18.74 16.94
C ALA A 199 -13.85 18.90 17.88
N LEU A 200 -14.68 17.86 17.98
CA LEU A 200 -15.85 17.84 18.87
C LEU A 200 -15.46 17.95 20.35
N ARG A 201 -14.37 17.24 20.77
CA ARG A 201 -13.83 17.38 22.13
C ARG A 201 -13.26 18.77 22.41
N MET A 202 -12.75 19.46 21.38
CA MET A 202 -12.30 20.85 21.48
C MET A 202 -13.46 21.85 21.54
N GLY A 203 -14.71 21.39 21.37
CA GLY A 203 -15.90 22.23 21.42
C GLY A 203 -16.27 22.88 20.07
N PHE A 204 -15.76 22.37 18.95
CA PHE A 204 -16.22 22.80 17.63
C PHE A 204 -17.67 22.36 17.41
N SER A 205 -18.48 23.25 16.84
CA SER A 205 -19.87 22.95 16.53
C SER A 205 -19.99 21.80 15.52
N PRO A 206 -20.87 20.83 15.73
CA PRO A 206 -21.20 19.83 14.71
C PRO A 206 -21.67 20.42 13.38
N GLU A 207 -22.16 21.64 13.39
CA GLU A 207 -22.67 22.40 12.21
C GLU A 207 -21.61 23.35 11.64
N SER A 208 -20.35 23.29 12.08
CA SER A 208 -19.31 24.18 11.56
C SER A 208 -19.01 23.90 10.08
N SER A 209 -18.90 24.96 9.26
CA SER A 209 -18.52 24.83 7.84
C SER A 209 -17.19 24.09 7.65
N MET A 210 -16.25 24.23 8.58
CA MET A 210 -14.97 23.46 8.54
C MET A 210 -15.22 21.95 8.60
N ARG A 211 -16.13 21.50 9.48
CA ARG A 211 -16.54 20.10 9.60
C ARG A 211 -17.21 19.61 8.33
N MET A 212 -18.14 20.41 7.81
CA MET A 212 -18.89 20.04 6.60
C MET A 212 -17.97 19.90 5.40
N LYS A 213 -17.10 20.88 5.16
CA LYS A 213 -16.12 20.84 4.07
C LYS A 213 -15.14 19.66 4.20
N ALA A 214 -14.62 19.38 5.41
CA ALA A 214 -13.74 18.26 5.63
C ALA A 214 -14.45 16.90 5.42
N GLY A 215 -15.71 16.80 5.82
CA GLY A 215 -16.52 15.61 5.61
C GLY A 215 -16.87 15.37 4.14
N ILE A 216 -17.19 16.41 3.37
CA ILE A 216 -17.39 16.33 1.91
C ILE A 216 -16.10 15.88 1.22
N SER A 217 -14.95 16.46 1.57
CA SER A 217 -13.64 16.05 1.05
C SER A 217 -13.31 14.60 1.41
N PHE A 218 -13.66 14.18 2.62
CA PHE A 218 -13.52 12.78 3.05
C PHE A 218 -14.41 11.82 2.26
N ALA A 219 -15.67 12.19 1.98
CA ALA A 219 -16.57 11.38 1.15
C ALA A 219 -15.99 11.18 -0.26
N LEU A 220 -15.42 12.20 -0.87
CA LEU A 220 -14.71 12.09 -2.16
C LEU A 220 -13.46 11.21 -2.05
N SER A 221 -12.69 11.29 -0.96
CA SER A 221 -11.52 10.44 -0.73
C SER A 221 -11.90 8.97 -0.54
N MET A 222 -13.00 8.71 0.16
CA MET A 222 -13.57 7.37 0.29
C MET A 222 -14.05 6.82 -1.05
N ALA A 223 -14.67 7.66 -1.88
CA ALA A 223 -15.06 7.28 -3.24
C ALA A 223 -13.83 6.94 -4.09
N ALA A 224 -12.74 7.70 -3.98
CA ALA A 224 -11.48 7.40 -4.66
C ALA A 224 -10.89 6.05 -4.21
N SER A 225 -10.94 5.75 -2.92
CA SER A 225 -10.52 4.44 -2.38
C SER A 225 -11.40 3.28 -2.90
N ASN A 226 -12.63 3.56 -3.30
CA ASN A 226 -13.54 2.62 -3.95
C ASN A 226 -13.40 2.59 -5.49
N GLY A 227 -12.40 3.31 -6.03
CA GLY A 227 -12.06 3.32 -7.44
C GLY A 227 -12.73 4.41 -8.29
N HIS A 228 -13.51 5.33 -7.70
CA HIS A 228 -14.09 6.45 -8.41
C HIS A 228 -13.09 7.60 -8.58
N THR A 229 -13.12 8.31 -9.70
CA THR A 229 -12.39 9.58 -9.86
C THR A 229 -13.29 10.79 -9.55
N TYR A 230 -14.61 10.62 -9.65
CA TYR A 230 -15.62 11.59 -9.25
C TYR A 230 -16.85 10.91 -8.66
N LEU A 231 -17.69 11.69 -7.97
CA LEU A 231 -19.06 11.30 -7.67
C LEU A 231 -20.04 12.23 -8.40
N LEU A 232 -21.24 11.71 -8.68
CA LEU A 232 -22.35 12.57 -9.06
C LEU A 232 -22.72 13.47 -7.88
N TYR A 233 -23.18 14.67 -8.16
CA TYR A 233 -23.53 15.66 -7.13
C TYR A 233 -24.55 15.08 -6.14
N GLU A 234 -25.55 14.40 -6.65
CA GLU A 234 -26.61 13.77 -5.87
C GLU A 234 -26.06 12.64 -4.98
N ASP A 235 -25.17 11.79 -5.52
CA ASP A 235 -24.53 10.70 -4.77
C ASP A 235 -23.65 11.26 -3.64
N LEU A 236 -22.88 12.32 -3.93
CA LEU A 236 -22.05 12.98 -2.93
C LEU A 236 -22.88 13.65 -1.84
N TYR A 237 -24.03 14.25 -2.20
CA TYR A 237 -24.96 14.83 -1.23
C TYR A 237 -25.50 13.75 -0.27
N GLU A 238 -25.98 12.61 -0.79
CA GLU A 238 -26.51 11.54 0.04
C GLU A 238 -25.43 10.92 0.96
N GLU A 239 -24.21 10.76 0.48
CA GLU A 239 -23.08 10.31 1.30
C GLU A 239 -22.73 11.33 2.40
N SER A 240 -22.68 12.61 2.03
CA SER A 240 -22.38 13.69 2.98
C SER A 240 -23.50 13.84 4.02
N LYS A 241 -24.76 13.74 3.62
CA LYS A 241 -25.92 13.75 4.50
C LYS A 241 -25.87 12.59 5.51
N ARG A 242 -25.51 11.41 5.05
CA ARG A 242 -25.35 10.23 5.93
C ARG A 242 -24.21 10.39 6.93
N LEU A 243 -23.11 11.03 6.52
CA LEU A 243 -21.92 11.21 7.34
C LEU A 243 -22.08 12.37 8.36
N LEU A 244 -22.66 13.48 7.92
CA LEU A 244 -22.61 14.76 8.62
C LEU A 244 -23.98 15.23 9.13
N GLY A 245 -25.09 14.71 8.58
CA GLY A 245 -26.45 15.22 8.83
C GLY A 245 -26.76 16.57 8.16
N ILE A 246 -25.99 16.96 7.12
CA ILE A 246 -26.08 18.24 6.42
C ILE A 246 -27.38 18.37 5.61
N SER A 247 -27.95 19.58 5.58
CA SER A 247 -29.07 19.92 4.70
C SER A 247 -28.59 20.20 3.26
N GLU A 248 -29.51 20.17 2.30
CA GLU A 248 -29.19 20.43 0.89
C GLU A 248 -28.65 21.86 0.66
N ALA A 249 -29.23 22.85 1.33
CA ALA A 249 -28.82 24.25 1.21
C ALA A 249 -27.40 24.49 1.78
N GLU A 250 -27.06 23.86 2.92
CA GLU A 250 -25.72 23.91 3.50
C GLU A 250 -24.70 23.20 2.60
N PHE A 251 -25.07 22.03 2.07
CA PHE A 251 -24.21 21.27 1.15
C PHE A 251 -23.91 22.09 -0.12
N GLU A 252 -24.90 22.73 -0.73
CA GLU A 252 -24.72 23.57 -1.92
C GLU A 252 -23.76 24.73 -1.65
N ASN A 253 -23.90 25.39 -0.49
CA ASN A 253 -23.00 26.47 -0.08
C ASN A 253 -21.56 25.95 0.10
N ASP A 254 -21.37 24.83 0.80
CA ASP A 254 -20.03 24.25 1.05
C ASP A 254 -19.37 23.75 -0.25
N ILE A 255 -20.13 23.22 -1.20
CA ILE A 255 -19.63 22.87 -2.55
C ILE A 255 -19.16 24.13 -3.29
N CYS A 256 -19.90 25.22 -3.23
CA CYS A 256 -19.46 26.48 -3.81
C CYS A 256 -18.16 26.99 -3.19
N GLU A 257 -18.06 26.98 -1.85
CA GLU A 257 -16.86 27.42 -1.15
C GLU A 257 -15.65 26.51 -1.45
N LEU A 258 -15.81 25.19 -1.43
CA LEU A 258 -14.75 24.23 -1.79
C LEU A 258 -14.27 24.39 -3.24
N THR A 259 -15.18 24.78 -4.15
CA THR A 259 -14.83 25.07 -5.55
C THR A 259 -14.00 26.36 -5.65
N ILE A 260 -14.38 27.42 -4.91
CA ILE A 260 -13.62 28.68 -4.81
C ILE A 260 -12.24 28.42 -4.18
N GLU A 261 -12.17 27.60 -3.15
CA GLU A 261 -10.92 27.17 -2.48
C GLU A 261 -10.05 26.27 -3.38
N ARG A 262 -10.54 25.85 -4.55
CA ARG A 262 -9.88 24.90 -5.47
C ARG A 262 -9.55 23.55 -4.82
N LYS A 263 -10.36 23.09 -3.90
CA LYS A 263 -10.26 21.75 -3.31
C LYS A 263 -11.01 20.71 -4.11
N ILE A 264 -12.08 21.14 -4.78
CA ILE A 264 -12.88 20.31 -5.66
C ILE A 264 -13.08 20.99 -7.02
N VAL A 265 -13.48 20.20 -8.02
CA VAL A 265 -13.93 20.69 -9.32
C VAL A 265 -15.34 20.18 -9.56
N LEU A 266 -16.26 21.12 -9.79
CA LEU A 266 -17.62 20.84 -10.23
C LEU A 266 -17.69 21.00 -11.75
N LYS A 267 -18.04 19.95 -12.48
CA LYS A 267 -18.13 19.91 -13.93
C LYS A 267 -19.47 19.34 -14.36
N GLU A 268 -20.12 19.99 -15.31
CA GLU A 268 -21.30 19.43 -15.96
C GLU A 268 -20.91 18.76 -17.27
N VAL A 269 -21.26 17.50 -17.42
CA VAL A 269 -20.96 16.68 -18.60
C VAL A 269 -22.24 15.95 -18.99
N LYS A 270 -22.76 16.19 -20.20
CA LYS A 270 -23.96 15.55 -20.73
C LYS A 270 -25.18 15.64 -19.81
N GLY A 271 -25.31 16.75 -19.06
CA GLY A 271 -26.40 17.00 -18.12
C GLY A 271 -26.22 16.38 -16.73
N GLU A 272 -25.08 15.73 -16.46
CA GLU A 272 -24.69 15.21 -15.15
C GLU A 272 -23.76 16.20 -14.44
N ARG A 273 -24.05 16.55 -13.20
CA ARG A 273 -23.16 17.33 -12.35
C ARG A 273 -22.18 16.39 -11.66
N ARG A 274 -20.90 16.50 -12.00
CA ARG A 274 -19.81 15.64 -11.49
C ARG A 274 -18.91 16.43 -10.55
N VAL A 275 -18.65 15.89 -9.38
CA VAL A 275 -17.78 16.51 -8.36
C VAL A 275 -16.52 15.67 -8.23
N TYR A 276 -15.38 16.29 -8.49
CA TYR A 276 -14.05 15.67 -8.43
C TYR A 276 -13.25 16.22 -7.25
N ASN A 277 -12.40 15.40 -6.68
CA ASN A 277 -11.24 15.92 -5.99
C ASN A 277 -10.36 16.67 -7.02
N ASN A 278 -9.88 17.84 -6.65
CA ASN A 278 -9.11 18.70 -7.55
C ASN A 278 -7.90 17.99 -8.18
N ASN A 279 -7.15 17.25 -7.37
CA ASN A 279 -5.96 16.53 -7.84
C ASN A 279 -6.33 15.45 -8.87
N LEU A 280 -7.38 14.68 -8.61
CA LEU A 280 -7.81 13.61 -9.53
C LEU A 280 -8.30 14.18 -10.87
N TYR A 281 -9.01 15.31 -10.84
CA TYR A 281 -9.44 15.99 -12.06
C TYR A 281 -8.25 16.39 -12.95
N TYR A 282 -7.28 17.07 -12.37
CA TYR A 282 -6.10 17.49 -13.14
C TYR A 282 -5.18 16.31 -13.53
N MET A 283 -5.18 15.23 -12.78
CA MET A 283 -4.49 14.00 -13.20
C MET A 283 -5.15 13.39 -14.43
N GLU A 284 -6.48 13.28 -14.48
CA GLU A 284 -7.18 12.79 -15.67
C GLU A 284 -6.91 13.67 -16.90
N LEU A 285 -6.97 15.00 -16.73
CA LEU A 285 -6.64 15.92 -17.82
C LEU A 285 -5.21 15.75 -18.32
N THR A 286 -4.24 15.65 -17.39
CA THR A 286 -2.82 15.48 -17.77
C THR A 286 -2.61 14.15 -18.48
N VAL A 287 -3.21 13.07 -17.99
CA VAL A 287 -3.14 11.74 -18.62
C VAL A 287 -3.75 11.79 -20.03
N ALA A 288 -4.93 12.40 -20.19
CA ALA A 288 -5.56 12.58 -21.50
C ALA A 288 -4.64 13.33 -22.48
N ARG A 289 -4.08 14.47 -22.05
CA ARG A 289 -3.19 15.30 -22.89
C ARG A 289 -1.93 14.53 -23.30
N LYS A 290 -1.24 13.91 -22.33
CA LYS A 290 0.00 13.17 -22.60
C LYS A 290 -0.21 11.96 -23.52
N LEU A 291 -1.35 11.27 -23.40
CA LEU A 291 -1.71 10.17 -24.29
C LEU A 291 -1.93 10.66 -25.72
N LEU A 292 -2.60 11.79 -25.92
CA LEU A 292 -2.80 12.41 -27.24
C LEU A 292 -1.47 12.89 -27.83
N ASP A 293 -0.60 13.52 -27.02
CA ASP A 293 0.73 13.95 -27.44
C ASP A 293 1.63 12.79 -27.91
N LEU A 294 1.51 11.62 -27.28
CA LEU A 294 2.24 10.40 -27.66
C LEU A 294 1.65 9.70 -28.90
N ASN A 295 0.40 9.98 -29.26
CA ASN A 295 -0.33 9.27 -30.33
C ASN A 295 0.10 9.72 -31.75
N ALA A 296 1.34 10.13 -31.92
CA ALA A 296 1.87 10.51 -33.21
C ALA A 296 2.07 9.28 -34.11
N LYS A 297 1.75 9.40 -35.40
CA LYS A 297 2.00 8.37 -36.39
C LYS A 297 3.24 8.70 -37.20
N SER A 298 4.07 7.67 -37.45
CA SER A 298 5.20 7.78 -38.36
C SER A 298 4.88 7.04 -39.66
N GLU A 299 5.14 7.66 -40.81
CA GLU A 299 4.99 7.01 -42.11
C GLU A 299 6.11 5.98 -42.29
N ASN A 300 5.79 4.69 -42.27
CA ASN A 300 6.70 3.61 -42.53
C ASN A 300 6.30 2.86 -43.82
N ASN A 301 7.31 2.36 -44.54
CA ASN A 301 7.05 1.56 -45.74
C ASN A 301 6.61 0.13 -45.35
N TYR A 302 5.35 -0.20 -45.56
CA TYR A 302 4.75 -1.51 -45.24
C TYR A 302 5.59 -2.70 -45.77
N LYS A 303 6.14 -2.62 -46.98
CA LYS A 303 6.95 -3.71 -47.55
C LYS A 303 8.24 -3.97 -46.77
N VAL A 304 8.87 -2.90 -46.28
CA VAL A 304 10.07 -3.02 -45.46
C VAL A 304 9.72 -3.65 -44.10
N MET A 305 8.57 -3.27 -43.54
CA MET A 305 8.08 -3.83 -42.27
C MET A 305 7.74 -5.31 -42.41
N GLU A 306 7.04 -5.70 -43.46
CA GLU A 306 6.74 -7.10 -43.71
C GLU A 306 8.01 -7.98 -43.81
N ALA A 307 9.05 -7.48 -44.47
CA ALA A 307 10.33 -8.16 -44.54
C ALA A 307 10.98 -8.32 -43.13
N LYS A 308 10.96 -7.27 -42.32
CA LYS A 308 11.47 -7.31 -40.94
C LYS A 308 10.70 -8.28 -40.06
N VAL A 309 9.36 -8.32 -40.15
CA VAL A 309 8.52 -9.27 -39.39
C VAL A 309 8.85 -10.71 -39.83
N LYS A 310 9.01 -10.99 -41.10
CA LYS A 310 9.45 -12.31 -41.59
C LYS A 310 10.84 -12.69 -41.06
N GLU A 311 11.74 -11.72 -40.93
CA GLU A 311 13.06 -11.95 -40.31
C GLU A 311 12.95 -12.27 -38.83
N VAL A 312 12.07 -11.58 -38.06
CA VAL A 312 11.75 -11.90 -36.68
C VAL A 312 11.21 -13.30 -36.56
N GLU A 313 10.21 -13.68 -37.39
CA GLU A 313 9.66 -15.04 -37.42
C GLU A 313 10.74 -16.10 -37.72
N ALA A 314 11.64 -15.85 -38.66
CA ALA A 314 12.73 -16.75 -38.97
C ALA A 314 13.74 -16.90 -37.83
N LYS A 315 14.09 -15.78 -37.14
CA LYS A 315 15.01 -15.79 -35.99
C LYS A 315 14.43 -16.42 -34.73
N THR A 316 13.14 -16.24 -34.49
CA THR A 316 12.46 -16.77 -33.31
C THR A 316 11.91 -18.17 -33.51
N GLY A 317 11.77 -18.65 -34.77
CA GLY A 317 11.10 -19.89 -35.12
C GLY A 317 9.58 -19.88 -34.88
N ILE A 318 9.00 -18.73 -34.58
CA ILE A 318 7.58 -18.56 -34.24
C ILE A 318 6.87 -17.91 -35.42
N LYS A 319 5.76 -18.52 -35.87
CA LYS A 319 4.87 -17.92 -36.87
C LYS A 319 3.77 -17.12 -36.15
N LEU A 320 3.74 -15.82 -36.40
CA LEU A 320 2.75 -14.93 -35.81
C LEU A 320 1.39 -15.06 -36.52
N GLY A 321 0.29 -15.00 -35.75
CA GLY A 321 -1.05 -14.82 -36.28
C GLY A 321 -1.29 -13.41 -36.83
N ASP A 322 -2.37 -13.22 -37.59
CA ASP A 322 -2.63 -11.95 -38.28
C ASP A 322 -2.78 -10.77 -37.29
N LEU A 323 -3.47 -10.96 -36.17
CA LEU A 323 -3.62 -9.94 -35.14
C LEU A 323 -2.31 -9.65 -34.41
N GLN A 324 -1.46 -10.65 -34.21
CA GLN A 324 -0.13 -10.47 -33.62
C GLN A 324 0.78 -9.68 -34.56
N ARG A 325 0.78 -9.98 -35.86
CA ARG A 325 1.50 -9.19 -36.89
C ARG A 325 1.00 -7.76 -36.91
N LYS A 326 -0.32 -7.55 -36.88
CA LYS A 326 -0.91 -6.21 -36.77
C LYS A 326 -0.36 -5.46 -35.57
N ALA A 327 -0.30 -6.09 -34.39
CA ALA A 327 0.26 -5.46 -33.19
C ALA A 327 1.74 -5.07 -33.36
N VAL A 328 2.52 -5.90 -34.02
CA VAL A 328 3.92 -5.59 -34.31
C VAL A 328 4.03 -4.42 -35.30
N TYR A 329 3.18 -4.34 -36.31
CA TYR A 329 3.16 -3.20 -37.23
C TYR A 329 2.77 -1.91 -36.54
N GLU A 330 1.69 -1.92 -35.78
CA GLU A 330 1.23 -0.74 -35.04
C GLU A 330 2.28 -0.24 -34.01
N ALA A 331 3.02 -1.16 -33.37
CA ALA A 331 4.09 -0.81 -32.44
C ALA A 331 5.22 0.00 -33.08
N VAL A 332 5.43 -0.16 -34.39
CA VAL A 332 6.44 0.62 -35.12
C VAL A 332 5.88 1.90 -35.73
N GLU A 333 4.64 1.88 -36.18
CA GLU A 333 4.01 3.02 -36.86
C GLU A 333 3.49 4.09 -35.89
N SER A 334 3.09 3.67 -34.68
CA SER A 334 2.43 4.54 -33.71
C SER A 334 3.29 4.80 -32.49
N GLY A 335 3.24 6.03 -31.98
CA GLY A 335 3.90 6.39 -30.73
C GLY A 335 3.19 5.80 -29.49
N LEU A 336 1.90 5.47 -29.62
CA LEU A 336 1.12 4.81 -28.59
C LEU A 336 0.32 3.65 -29.18
N VAL A 337 0.46 2.46 -28.60
CA VAL A 337 -0.30 1.25 -28.98
C VAL A 337 -0.80 0.53 -27.76
N ILE A 338 -2.07 0.11 -27.82
CA ILE A 338 -2.70 -0.71 -26.80
C ILE A 338 -2.91 -2.13 -27.34
N ILE A 339 -2.38 -3.13 -26.63
CA ILE A 339 -2.57 -4.55 -26.96
C ILE A 339 -3.37 -5.20 -25.84
N THR A 340 -4.57 -5.70 -26.17
CA THR A 340 -5.42 -6.36 -25.18
C THR A 340 -5.85 -7.74 -25.65
N GLY A 341 -5.99 -8.66 -24.71
CA GLY A 341 -6.44 -10.03 -25.01
C GLY A 341 -6.49 -10.90 -23.76
N GLY A 342 -7.30 -11.93 -23.80
CA GLY A 342 -7.45 -12.91 -22.74
C GLY A 342 -6.30 -13.92 -22.64
N PRO A 343 -6.44 -14.95 -21.79
CA PRO A 343 -5.44 -16.02 -21.68
C PRO A 343 -5.37 -16.81 -22.99
N GLY A 344 -4.17 -17.28 -23.34
CA GLY A 344 -3.95 -18.10 -24.52
C GLY A 344 -3.99 -17.37 -25.89
N THR A 345 -4.15 -16.04 -25.90
CA THR A 345 -4.17 -15.23 -27.14
C THR A 345 -2.79 -14.80 -27.62
N GLY A 346 -1.74 -15.18 -26.91
CA GLY A 346 -0.36 -14.95 -27.31
C GLY A 346 0.15 -13.54 -27.07
N LYS A 347 -0.31 -12.82 -26.04
CA LYS A 347 0.23 -11.51 -25.62
C LYS A 347 1.75 -11.55 -25.44
N THR A 348 2.25 -12.51 -24.68
CA THR A 348 3.70 -12.67 -24.41
C THR A 348 4.50 -12.92 -25.70
N THR A 349 3.97 -13.74 -26.61
CA THR A 349 4.57 -14.01 -27.92
C THR A 349 4.66 -12.71 -28.74
N THR A 350 3.61 -11.89 -28.69
CA THR A 350 3.57 -10.60 -29.38
C THR A 350 4.59 -9.63 -28.79
N ILE A 351 4.69 -9.53 -27.45
CA ILE A 351 5.70 -8.72 -26.75
C ILE A 351 7.11 -9.15 -27.20
N ASN A 352 7.42 -10.45 -27.20
CA ASN A 352 8.71 -10.97 -27.61
C ASN A 352 9.06 -10.64 -29.07
N ALA A 353 8.07 -10.70 -29.95
CA ALA A 353 8.27 -10.32 -31.36
C ALA A 353 8.55 -8.82 -31.51
N ILE A 354 7.85 -7.98 -30.75
CA ILE A 354 8.07 -6.52 -30.71
C ILE A 354 9.47 -6.20 -30.16
N ILE A 355 9.86 -6.79 -29.03
CA ILE A 355 11.18 -6.62 -28.44
C ILE A 355 12.26 -6.99 -29.49
N LYS A 356 12.13 -8.17 -30.09
CA LYS A 356 13.12 -8.65 -31.08
C LYS A 356 13.23 -7.72 -32.26
N LEU A 357 12.13 -7.15 -32.72
CA LEU A 357 12.11 -6.20 -33.81
C LEU A 357 12.85 -4.90 -33.46
N PHE A 358 12.66 -4.38 -32.28
CA PHE A 358 13.34 -3.14 -31.84
C PHE A 358 14.81 -3.37 -31.46
N GLU A 359 15.17 -4.54 -30.90
CA GLU A 359 16.58 -4.94 -30.75
C GLU A 359 17.33 -4.97 -32.07
N MET A 360 16.70 -5.48 -33.13
CA MET A 360 17.29 -5.48 -34.49
C MET A 360 17.51 -4.06 -35.07
N GLN A 361 16.84 -3.07 -34.49
CA GLN A 361 16.99 -1.67 -34.81
C GLN A 361 17.94 -0.92 -33.87
N ASN A 362 18.56 -1.62 -32.90
CA ASN A 362 19.41 -1.07 -31.84
C ASN A 362 18.70 0.00 -31.00
N MET A 363 17.40 -0.15 -30.77
CA MET A 363 16.62 0.74 -29.94
C MET A 363 16.77 0.35 -28.47
N GLU A 364 16.77 1.35 -27.59
CA GLU A 364 16.77 1.14 -26.15
C GLU A 364 15.35 0.87 -25.65
N ILE A 365 15.18 -0.29 -24.99
CA ILE A 365 13.87 -0.83 -24.59
C ILE A 365 13.83 -0.92 -23.07
N LEU A 366 12.80 -0.35 -22.47
CA LEU A 366 12.49 -0.53 -21.06
C LEU A 366 11.21 -1.35 -20.90
N LEU A 367 11.29 -2.34 -20.01
CA LEU A 367 10.17 -3.22 -19.68
C LEU A 367 9.71 -2.98 -18.25
N ALA A 368 8.40 -2.81 -18.04
CA ALA A 368 7.86 -2.70 -16.70
C ALA A 368 6.46 -3.30 -16.54
N ALA A 369 6.10 -3.54 -15.26
CA ALA A 369 4.79 -4.00 -14.86
C ALA A 369 4.40 -3.35 -13.52
N PRO A 370 3.10 -3.31 -13.13
CA PRO A 370 2.67 -2.70 -11.89
C PRO A 370 3.12 -3.44 -10.62
N THR A 371 3.39 -4.74 -10.70
CA THR A 371 3.79 -5.57 -9.55
C THR A 371 5.13 -6.27 -9.78
N GLY A 372 5.84 -6.60 -8.68
CA GLY A 372 7.11 -7.32 -8.73
C GLY A 372 6.99 -8.69 -9.41
N ARG A 373 5.91 -9.42 -9.14
CA ARG A 373 5.64 -10.72 -9.76
C ARG A 373 5.39 -10.64 -11.26
N ALA A 374 4.62 -9.64 -11.70
CA ALA A 374 4.39 -9.42 -13.12
C ALA A 374 5.70 -9.03 -13.84
N ALA A 375 6.51 -8.17 -13.23
CA ALA A 375 7.82 -7.80 -13.75
C ALA A 375 8.76 -9.00 -13.85
N LYS A 376 8.84 -9.82 -12.79
CA LYS A 376 9.63 -11.06 -12.80
C LYS A 376 9.19 -12.01 -13.90
N ARG A 377 7.88 -12.24 -14.03
CA ARG A 377 7.34 -13.08 -15.10
C ARG A 377 7.68 -12.53 -16.49
N MET A 378 7.61 -11.21 -16.65
CA MET A 378 8.00 -10.56 -17.90
C MET A 378 9.49 -10.82 -18.21
N THR A 379 10.38 -10.71 -17.21
CA THR A 379 11.80 -11.06 -17.35
C THR A 379 12.00 -12.52 -17.76
N GLU A 380 11.34 -13.45 -17.08
CA GLU A 380 11.46 -14.90 -17.37
C GLU A 380 10.99 -15.26 -18.79
N THR A 381 9.96 -14.59 -19.27
CA THR A 381 9.35 -14.90 -20.58
C THR A 381 9.98 -14.17 -21.75
N THR A 382 10.58 -13.00 -21.52
CA THR A 382 11.23 -12.20 -22.57
C THR A 382 12.75 -12.39 -22.62
N GLY A 383 13.35 -12.82 -21.50
CA GLY A 383 14.80 -12.87 -21.32
C GLY A 383 15.46 -11.50 -21.13
N MET A 384 14.67 -10.41 -21.11
CA MET A 384 15.13 -9.03 -20.87
C MET A 384 14.67 -8.58 -19.48
N GLU A 385 15.52 -7.87 -18.74
CA GLU A 385 15.19 -7.39 -17.40
C GLU A 385 13.98 -6.45 -17.43
N ALA A 386 12.96 -6.79 -16.66
CA ALA A 386 11.79 -5.98 -16.42
C ALA A 386 11.70 -5.60 -14.93
N GLN A 387 11.19 -4.41 -14.64
CA GLN A 387 11.07 -3.91 -13.27
C GLN A 387 9.65 -3.42 -12.97
N THR A 388 9.37 -3.11 -11.71
CA THR A 388 8.07 -2.48 -11.39
C THR A 388 8.05 -1.04 -11.92
N ILE A 389 6.85 -0.54 -12.29
CA ILE A 389 6.71 0.87 -12.71
C ILE A 389 7.24 1.80 -11.61
N HIS A 390 7.02 1.50 -10.34
CA HIS A 390 7.54 2.28 -9.22
C HIS A 390 9.08 2.33 -9.22
N ARG A 391 9.75 1.20 -9.49
CA ARG A 391 11.20 1.14 -9.57
C ARG A 391 11.73 1.82 -10.82
N LEU A 392 11.03 1.68 -11.95
CA LEU A 392 11.33 2.37 -13.20
C LEU A 392 11.31 3.90 -13.01
N LEU A 393 10.36 4.39 -12.22
CA LEU A 393 10.21 5.80 -11.89
C LEU A 393 11.10 6.25 -10.71
N GLU A 394 11.94 5.38 -10.17
CA GLU A 394 12.87 5.67 -9.07
C GLU A 394 12.13 6.31 -7.90
N LEU A 395 11.18 5.54 -7.29
CA LEU A 395 10.44 6.01 -6.13
C LEU A 395 11.39 6.22 -4.95
N ASN A 396 11.60 7.46 -4.56
CA ASN A 396 12.38 7.87 -3.41
C ASN A 396 11.49 8.52 -2.34
N GLY A 397 11.92 8.43 -1.12
CA GLY A 397 11.26 9.00 0.06
C GLY A 397 11.31 8.02 1.20
N ASN A 398 11.68 8.52 2.36
CA ASN A 398 11.60 7.77 3.60
C ASN A 398 10.34 8.24 4.33
N PRO A 399 9.24 7.44 4.37
CA PRO A 399 8.04 7.79 5.11
C PRO A 399 8.32 8.02 6.60
N GLU A 400 9.39 7.40 7.14
CA GLU A 400 9.81 7.51 8.53
C GLU A 400 10.44 8.88 8.85
N GLU A 401 11.04 9.53 7.86
CA GLU A 401 11.62 10.88 8.00
C GLU A 401 10.63 12.02 7.72
N GLY A 402 9.33 11.70 7.48
CA GLY A 402 8.31 12.69 7.12
C GLY A 402 8.42 13.15 5.67
N GLY A 403 9.24 12.48 4.85
CA GLY A 403 9.36 12.73 3.43
C GLY A 403 8.18 12.18 2.65
N SER A 404 7.53 13.01 1.82
CA SER A 404 6.54 12.52 0.87
C SER A 404 7.22 11.60 -0.16
N MET A 405 6.63 10.42 -0.42
CA MET A 405 7.09 9.56 -1.52
C MET A 405 7.02 10.34 -2.83
N ARG A 406 8.13 10.47 -3.53
CA ARG A 406 8.22 11.16 -4.82
C ARG A 406 8.95 10.30 -5.82
N PHE A 407 8.50 10.39 -7.07
CA PHE A 407 9.21 9.79 -8.18
C PHE A 407 10.29 10.75 -8.68
N GLU A 408 11.53 10.26 -8.78
CA GLU A 408 12.67 11.01 -9.33
C GLU A 408 12.52 11.21 -10.84
N ARG A 409 11.98 10.19 -11.54
CA ARG A 409 11.68 10.27 -12.94
C ARG A 409 10.38 11.04 -13.17
N ASN A 410 10.49 12.13 -13.91
CA ASN A 410 9.38 13.07 -14.17
C ASN A 410 9.73 13.93 -15.41
N GLU A 411 8.98 14.99 -15.66
CA GLU A 411 9.19 15.88 -16.81
C GLU A 411 10.56 16.56 -16.84
N LEU A 412 11.20 16.78 -15.68
CA LEU A 412 12.53 17.39 -15.56
C LEU A 412 13.66 16.35 -15.62
N ASN A 413 13.33 15.09 -15.35
CA ASN A 413 14.26 13.96 -15.37
C ASN A 413 13.55 12.75 -16.02
N PRO A 414 13.31 12.78 -17.34
CA PRO A 414 12.53 11.76 -18.03
C PRO A 414 13.28 10.43 -18.15
N LEU A 415 12.54 9.40 -18.53
CA LEU A 415 13.11 8.10 -18.88
C LEU A 415 13.84 8.21 -20.21
N GLU A 416 15.05 7.67 -20.24
CA GLU A 416 15.87 7.62 -21.45
C GLU A 416 15.63 6.27 -22.14
N ALA A 417 14.71 6.23 -23.10
CA ALA A 417 14.39 5.04 -23.87
C ALA A 417 13.68 5.38 -25.19
N ASP A 418 13.93 4.57 -26.21
CA ASP A 418 13.23 4.64 -27.50
C ASP A 418 11.85 3.98 -27.42
N VAL A 419 11.74 2.92 -26.58
CA VAL A 419 10.54 2.09 -26.44
C VAL A 419 10.32 1.73 -24.98
N ILE A 420 9.09 1.92 -24.50
CA ILE A 420 8.66 1.50 -23.18
C ILE A 420 7.48 0.54 -23.34
N ILE A 421 7.58 -0.66 -22.75
CA ILE A 421 6.53 -1.67 -22.80
C ILE A 421 6.04 -1.89 -21.36
N ILE A 422 4.75 -1.68 -21.13
CA ILE A 422 4.11 -1.90 -19.85
C ILE A 422 3.14 -3.07 -19.98
N ASP A 423 3.36 -4.13 -19.21
CA ASP A 423 2.41 -5.27 -19.12
C ASP A 423 1.51 -5.17 -17.89
N GLU A 424 0.44 -5.98 -17.85
CA GLU A 424 -0.59 -6.02 -16.78
C GLU A 424 -1.25 -4.64 -16.53
N MET A 425 -1.52 -3.89 -17.60
CA MET A 425 -2.12 -2.54 -17.54
C MET A 425 -3.49 -2.48 -16.86
N SER A 426 -4.21 -3.59 -16.70
CA SER A 426 -5.46 -3.65 -15.94
C SER A 426 -5.31 -3.23 -14.47
N MET A 427 -4.09 -3.37 -13.92
CA MET A 427 -3.77 -3.02 -12.53
C MET A 427 -3.29 -1.58 -12.34
N VAL A 428 -3.10 -0.82 -13.42
CA VAL A 428 -2.59 0.56 -13.37
C VAL A 428 -3.75 1.52 -13.13
N ASP A 429 -3.69 2.27 -12.03
CA ASP A 429 -4.64 3.32 -11.67
C ASP A 429 -4.24 4.68 -12.25
N ILE A 430 -5.06 5.70 -12.01
CA ILE A 430 -4.82 7.05 -12.54
C ILE A 430 -3.55 7.69 -11.93
N TYR A 431 -3.21 7.41 -10.66
CA TYR A 431 -2.02 7.95 -10.01
C TYR A 431 -0.74 7.43 -10.65
N LEU A 432 -0.68 6.10 -10.87
CA LEU A 432 0.48 5.46 -11.45
C LEU A 432 0.63 5.80 -12.94
N MET A 433 -0.49 5.87 -13.68
CA MET A 433 -0.49 6.30 -15.07
C MET A 433 -0.05 7.75 -15.24
N TYR A 434 -0.54 8.65 -14.39
CA TYR A 434 -0.11 10.05 -14.36
C TYR A 434 1.39 10.17 -14.13
N SER A 435 1.92 9.44 -13.15
CA SER A 435 3.35 9.48 -12.82
C SER A 435 4.21 8.91 -13.94
N LEU A 436 3.78 7.80 -14.56
CA LEU A 436 4.46 7.20 -15.71
C LEU A 436 4.52 8.17 -16.89
N LEU A 437 3.37 8.75 -17.29
CA LEU A 437 3.32 9.64 -18.45
C LEU A 437 4.10 10.94 -18.25
N LYS A 438 4.28 11.39 -17.01
CA LYS A 438 5.16 12.54 -16.73
C LYS A 438 6.64 12.26 -17.01
N ALA A 439 7.04 11.00 -16.93
CA ALA A 439 8.41 10.59 -17.18
C ALA A 439 8.67 10.14 -18.63
N VAL A 440 7.62 10.00 -19.44
CA VAL A 440 7.73 9.60 -20.86
C VAL A 440 7.77 10.85 -21.74
N THR A 441 8.76 10.94 -22.63
CA THR A 441 8.91 12.04 -23.57
C THR A 441 8.20 11.78 -24.90
N VAL A 442 7.79 12.84 -25.57
CA VAL A 442 7.27 12.75 -26.94
C VAL A 442 8.38 12.22 -27.86
N GLY A 443 8.06 11.21 -28.67
CA GLY A 443 9.03 10.50 -29.52
C GLY A 443 9.38 9.10 -28.99
N THR A 444 9.25 8.85 -27.68
CA THR A 444 9.31 7.49 -27.12
C THR A 444 8.05 6.71 -27.51
N ARG A 445 8.20 5.48 -27.95
CA ARG A 445 7.08 4.58 -28.23
C ARG A 445 6.59 3.95 -26.93
N LEU A 446 5.32 4.13 -26.62
CA LEU A 446 4.68 3.53 -25.43
C LEU A 446 3.73 2.41 -25.86
N ILE A 447 4.02 1.20 -25.39
CA ILE A 447 3.22 0.01 -25.69
C ILE A 447 2.59 -0.47 -24.40
N LEU A 448 1.26 -0.40 -24.33
CA LEU A 448 0.45 -0.77 -23.17
C LEU A 448 -0.19 -2.13 -23.42
N VAL A 449 0.16 -3.12 -22.60
CA VAL A 449 -0.35 -4.49 -22.75
C VAL A 449 -1.16 -4.88 -21.52
N GLY A 450 -2.30 -5.55 -21.72
CA GLY A 450 -3.12 -5.99 -20.59
C GLY A 450 -4.36 -6.75 -21.02
N ASP A 451 -5.09 -7.22 -20.03
CA ASP A 451 -6.38 -7.88 -20.22
C ASP A 451 -7.49 -7.03 -19.62
N VAL A 452 -8.27 -6.38 -20.49
CA VAL A 452 -9.34 -5.45 -20.08
C VAL A 452 -10.48 -6.14 -19.30
N ASN A 453 -10.57 -7.47 -19.37
CA ASN A 453 -11.61 -8.27 -18.73
C ASN A 453 -11.22 -8.75 -17.32
N GLN A 454 -9.95 -8.59 -16.92
CA GLN A 454 -9.53 -8.85 -15.54
C GLN A 454 -10.05 -7.76 -14.60
N LEU A 455 -9.88 -7.99 -13.30
CA LEU A 455 -10.22 -7.00 -12.28
C LEU A 455 -9.48 -5.69 -12.53
N PRO A 456 -10.14 -4.56 -12.35
CA PRO A 456 -9.50 -3.25 -12.46
C PRO A 456 -8.48 -3.02 -11.33
N SER A 457 -7.72 -1.93 -11.43
CA SER A 457 -6.79 -1.45 -10.39
C SER A 457 -7.48 -1.29 -9.03
N VAL A 458 -6.70 -1.36 -7.94
CA VAL A 458 -7.23 -1.07 -6.59
C VAL A 458 -7.53 0.42 -6.45
N GLY A 459 -6.65 1.30 -6.96
CA GLY A 459 -6.81 2.75 -6.93
C GLY A 459 -7.85 3.28 -7.93
N PRO A 460 -8.06 4.62 -7.94
CA PRO A 460 -9.12 5.26 -8.71
C PRO A 460 -8.90 5.19 -10.22
N GLY A 461 -10.04 5.14 -10.94
CA GLY A 461 -10.09 5.05 -12.40
C GLY A 461 -10.11 3.61 -12.92
N LYS A 462 -10.24 3.50 -14.23
CA LYS A 462 -10.19 2.27 -15.02
C LYS A 462 -9.43 2.54 -16.33
N VAL A 463 -8.19 2.98 -16.15
CA VAL A 463 -7.35 3.61 -17.19
C VAL A 463 -7.32 2.81 -18.49
N LEU A 464 -6.98 1.52 -18.45
CA LEU A 464 -6.93 0.69 -19.67
C LEU A 464 -8.29 0.63 -20.39
N LYS A 465 -9.36 0.45 -19.64
CA LYS A 465 -10.73 0.38 -20.19
C LYS A 465 -11.16 1.71 -20.80
N ASP A 466 -10.82 2.82 -20.13
CA ASP A 466 -11.16 4.17 -20.58
C ASP A 466 -10.39 4.55 -21.85
N ILE A 467 -9.09 4.24 -21.94
CA ILE A 467 -8.28 4.46 -23.14
C ILE A 467 -8.89 3.68 -24.32
N ILE A 468 -9.25 2.41 -24.11
CA ILE A 468 -9.86 1.57 -25.15
C ILE A 468 -11.25 2.08 -25.54
N SER A 469 -12.04 2.56 -24.57
CA SER A 469 -13.43 3.02 -24.79
C SER A 469 -13.50 4.42 -25.42
N SER A 470 -12.44 5.20 -25.39
CA SER A 470 -12.36 6.50 -26.07
C SER A 470 -12.33 6.35 -27.60
N GLU A 471 -11.91 5.19 -28.11
CA GLU A 471 -11.75 4.90 -29.55
C GLU A 471 -10.80 5.86 -30.29
N LYS A 472 -9.95 6.57 -29.55
CA LYS A 472 -9.03 7.58 -30.14
C LYS A 472 -7.61 7.06 -30.38
N PHE A 473 -7.30 5.86 -29.91
CA PHE A 473 -5.97 5.27 -29.96
C PHE A 473 -5.95 3.95 -30.74
N ASN A 474 -4.76 3.54 -31.20
CA ASN A 474 -4.58 2.27 -31.87
C ASN A 474 -4.69 1.10 -30.87
N VAL A 475 -5.76 0.35 -30.96
CA VAL A 475 -6.06 -0.81 -30.11
C VAL A 475 -6.03 -2.09 -30.93
N VAL A 476 -5.16 -3.02 -30.57
CA VAL A 476 -5.13 -4.36 -31.14
C VAL A 476 -5.72 -5.35 -30.14
N ARG A 477 -6.86 -5.93 -30.49
CA ARG A 477 -7.55 -6.92 -29.67
C ARG A 477 -7.16 -8.31 -30.14
N LEU A 478 -6.33 -9.01 -29.36
CA LEU A 478 -5.95 -10.40 -29.63
C LEU A 478 -7.11 -11.31 -29.22
N SER A 479 -7.89 -11.77 -30.17
CA SER A 479 -9.08 -12.61 -29.95
C SER A 479 -8.86 -14.08 -30.33
N GLU A 480 -7.80 -14.40 -31.09
CA GLU A 480 -7.52 -15.75 -31.56
C GLU A 480 -6.90 -16.59 -30.43
N ILE A 481 -7.53 -17.73 -30.14
CA ILE A 481 -7.00 -18.73 -29.21
C ILE A 481 -6.14 -19.71 -30.01
N PHE A 482 -4.85 -19.79 -29.69
CA PHE A 482 -3.97 -20.71 -30.40
C PHE A 482 -4.29 -22.17 -30.08
N ARG A 483 -4.04 -23.06 -31.06
CA ARG A 483 -4.44 -24.48 -30.99
C ARG A 483 -4.05 -25.17 -29.69
N GLN A 484 -2.83 -25.00 -29.21
CA GLN A 484 -2.37 -25.57 -27.94
C GLN A 484 -3.16 -25.05 -26.74
N ALA A 485 -3.52 -23.77 -26.75
CA ALA A 485 -4.33 -23.14 -25.71
C ALA A 485 -5.80 -23.59 -25.79
N ALA A 486 -6.32 -23.89 -26.98
CA ALA A 486 -7.70 -24.36 -27.18
C ALA A 486 -7.96 -25.78 -26.63
N GLU A 487 -6.90 -26.55 -26.34
CA GLU A 487 -7.01 -27.88 -25.71
C GLU A 487 -7.18 -27.79 -24.17
N SER A 488 -6.99 -26.61 -23.56
CA SER A 488 -7.17 -26.36 -22.14
C SER A 488 -8.57 -25.85 -21.84
N ASP A 489 -9.29 -26.56 -20.96
CA ASP A 489 -10.58 -26.11 -20.48
C ASP A 489 -10.49 -24.90 -19.56
N ILE A 490 -9.35 -24.66 -18.91
CA ILE A 490 -9.09 -23.41 -18.18
C ILE A 490 -9.26 -22.22 -19.12
N ILE A 491 -8.63 -22.26 -20.28
CA ILE A 491 -8.66 -21.18 -21.27
C ILE A 491 -10.02 -21.06 -21.93
N THR A 492 -10.58 -22.16 -22.39
CA THR A 492 -11.88 -22.15 -23.06
C THR A 492 -13.02 -21.73 -22.12
N ASN A 493 -12.98 -22.18 -20.85
CA ASN A 493 -13.93 -21.75 -19.83
C ASN A 493 -13.72 -20.27 -19.43
N ALA A 494 -12.49 -19.78 -19.35
CA ALA A 494 -12.24 -18.36 -19.10
C ALA A 494 -12.89 -17.49 -20.18
N HIS A 495 -12.75 -17.86 -21.48
CA HIS A 495 -13.41 -17.13 -22.57
C HIS A 495 -14.93 -17.22 -22.51
N LYS A 496 -15.51 -18.40 -22.16
CA LYS A 496 -16.95 -18.54 -21.95
C LYS A 496 -17.45 -17.70 -20.79
N ILE A 497 -16.75 -17.73 -19.65
CA ILE A 497 -17.06 -16.88 -18.47
C ILE A 497 -17.11 -15.43 -18.91
N ASN A 498 -16.08 -14.95 -19.60
CA ASN A 498 -16.01 -13.58 -20.08
C ASN A 498 -17.18 -13.22 -21.02
N ALA A 499 -17.60 -14.16 -21.87
CA ALA A 499 -18.75 -14.00 -22.77
C ALA A 499 -20.13 -14.20 -22.09
N GLY A 500 -20.17 -14.43 -20.77
CA GLY A 500 -21.42 -14.72 -20.05
C GLY A 500 -22.05 -16.07 -20.39
N GLN A 501 -21.28 -16.98 -20.97
CA GLN A 501 -21.74 -18.29 -21.39
C GLN A 501 -21.54 -19.34 -20.32
N SER A 502 -22.43 -20.27 -20.17
CA SER A 502 -22.33 -21.39 -19.25
C SER A 502 -21.13 -22.26 -19.56
N ILE A 503 -20.45 -22.72 -18.50
CA ILE A 503 -19.28 -23.60 -18.55
C ILE A 503 -19.68 -25.04 -18.20
N ARG A 504 -18.86 -26.01 -18.61
CA ARG A 504 -19.08 -27.42 -18.25
C ARG A 504 -18.47 -27.68 -16.87
N LEU A 505 -19.26 -28.30 -16.00
CA LEU A 505 -18.90 -28.66 -14.62
C LEU A 505 -19.04 -30.17 -14.37
N ASP A 506 -18.87 -30.99 -15.42
CA ASP A 506 -19.11 -32.45 -15.42
C ASP A 506 -17.85 -33.28 -15.03
N ASN A 507 -16.75 -32.64 -14.64
CA ASN A 507 -15.49 -33.24 -14.24
C ASN A 507 -14.85 -34.20 -15.29
N LYS A 508 -15.18 -34.01 -16.57
CA LYS A 508 -14.52 -34.75 -17.67
C LYS A 508 -13.28 -34.03 -18.21
N SER A 509 -13.04 -32.86 -17.74
CA SER A 509 -11.84 -32.05 -18.05
C SER A 509 -10.58 -32.68 -17.51
N LYS A 510 -9.42 -32.32 -18.13
CA LYS A 510 -8.09 -32.66 -17.60
C LYS A 510 -7.52 -31.57 -16.67
N ASP A 511 -8.04 -30.35 -16.73
CA ASP A 511 -7.45 -29.20 -16.04
C ASP A 511 -8.49 -28.29 -15.35
N PHE A 512 -9.80 -28.63 -15.44
CA PHE A 512 -10.87 -27.84 -14.83
C PHE A 512 -11.88 -28.75 -14.11
N PHE A 513 -12.03 -28.58 -12.80
CA PHE A 513 -12.86 -29.43 -11.95
C PHE A 513 -13.84 -28.63 -11.09
N MET A 514 -15.00 -29.25 -10.79
CA MET A 514 -15.99 -28.73 -9.85
C MET A 514 -16.31 -29.80 -8.80
N LEU A 515 -16.16 -29.45 -7.54
CA LEU A 515 -16.59 -30.26 -6.40
C LEU A 515 -17.81 -29.59 -5.76
N SER A 516 -19.00 -30.11 -6.09
CA SER A 516 -20.28 -29.56 -5.57
C SER A 516 -20.44 -29.88 -4.10
N MET A 517 -20.47 -28.87 -3.25
CA MET A 517 -20.61 -28.97 -1.80
C MET A 517 -21.49 -27.85 -1.26
N SER A 518 -22.30 -28.16 -0.24
CA SER A 518 -23.27 -27.24 0.36
C SER A 518 -22.93 -26.80 1.80
N SER A 519 -21.78 -27.24 2.33
CA SER A 519 -21.35 -26.92 3.69
C SER A 519 -19.92 -26.38 3.70
N SER A 520 -19.70 -25.26 4.38
CA SER A 520 -18.36 -24.65 4.57
C SER A 520 -17.37 -25.62 5.22
N ILE A 521 -17.82 -26.45 6.16
CA ILE A 521 -16.97 -27.46 6.81
C ILE A 521 -16.50 -28.53 5.78
N GLN A 522 -17.40 -28.99 4.90
CA GLN A 522 -17.03 -29.93 3.85
C GLN A 522 -16.03 -29.31 2.89
N ILE A 523 -16.25 -28.05 2.50
CA ILE A 523 -15.32 -27.29 1.64
C ILE A 523 -13.96 -27.19 2.31
N GLN A 524 -13.88 -26.77 3.57
CA GLN A 524 -12.62 -26.66 4.31
C GLN A 524 -11.84 -27.98 4.34
N ARG A 525 -12.50 -29.12 4.60
CA ARG A 525 -11.89 -30.44 4.54
C ARG A 525 -11.39 -30.81 3.14
N ALA A 526 -12.17 -30.49 2.11
CA ALA A 526 -11.79 -30.70 0.72
C ALA A 526 -10.54 -29.87 0.35
N LEU A 527 -10.48 -28.59 0.78
CA LEU A 527 -9.31 -27.74 0.57
C LEU A 527 -8.05 -28.37 1.15
N VAL A 528 -8.10 -28.85 2.40
CA VAL A 528 -6.97 -29.53 3.05
C VAL A 528 -6.51 -30.74 2.24
N SER A 529 -7.43 -31.65 1.85
CA SER A 529 -7.08 -32.85 1.08
C SER A 529 -6.53 -32.50 -0.31
N LEU A 530 -7.10 -31.50 -0.99
CA LEU A 530 -6.62 -31.04 -2.30
C LEU A 530 -5.18 -30.51 -2.23
N ILE A 531 -4.87 -29.70 -1.21
CA ILE A 531 -3.54 -29.08 -1.07
C ILE A 531 -2.51 -30.10 -0.58
N ALA A 532 -2.88 -30.93 0.40
CA ALA A 532 -1.91 -31.84 1.02
C ALA A 532 -1.60 -33.07 0.18
N GLU A 533 -2.60 -33.61 -0.54
CA GLU A 533 -2.49 -34.96 -1.11
C GLU A 533 -2.78 -35.03 -2.62
N LYS A 534 -3.85 -34.33 -3.10
CA LYS A 534 -4.38 -34.60 -4.44
C LYS A 534 -3.72 -33.78 -5.54
N LEU A 535 -3.61 -32.47 -5.38
CA LEU A 535 -3.13 -31.58 -6.43
C LEU A 535 -1.60 -31.58 -6.61
N PRO A 536 -0.76 -31.67 -5.55
CA PRO A 536 0.68 -31.64 -5.75
C PRO A 536 1.19 -32.69 -6.75
N PRO A 537 0.86 -34.01 -6.62
CA PRO A 537 1.30 -34.99 -7.60
C PRO A 537 0.59 -34.84 -8.95
N TYR A 538 -0.63 -34.28 -8.98
CA TYR A 538 -1.39 -34.09 -10.22
C TYR A 538 -0.77 -33.03 -11.14
N VAL A 539 -0.27 -31.94 -10.56
CA VAL A 539 0.33 -30.83 -11.33
C VAL A 539 1.86 -30.83 -11.31
N ASP A 540 2.48 -31.86 -10.73
CA ASP A 540 3.93 -31.96 -10.52
C ASP A 540 4.49 -30.69 -9.85
N ALA A 541 4.03 -30.45 -8.62
CA ALA A 541 4.36 -29.29 -7.81
C ALA A 541 4.35 -29.62 -6.32
N THR A 542 4.79 -28.69 -5.48
CA THR A 542 4.73 -28.83 -4.04
C THR A 542 3.40 -28.33 -3.47
N LYS A 543 3.08 -28.70 -2.23
CA LYS A 543 1.88 -28.16 -1.54
C LYS A 543 1.91 -26.63 -1.39
N TYR A 544 3.07 -26.00 -1.42
CA TYR A 544 3.24 -24.55 -1.35
C TYR A 544 2.96 -23.86 -2.67
N ASP A 545 3.00 -24.57 -3.79
CA ASP A 545 2.70 -24.04 -5.12
C ASP A 545 1.19 -24.04 -5.43
N ILE A 546 0.39 -24.75 -4.61
CA ILE A 546 -1.06 -24.74 -4.71
C ILE A 546 -1.61 -23.50 -4.01
N GLN A 547 -2.51 -22.76 -4.66
CA GLN A 547 -3.05 -21.53 -4.10
C GLN A 547 -4.56 -21.58 -3.95
N VAL A 548 -5.05 -21.27 -2.75
CA VAL A 548 -6.47 -21.02 -2.52
C VAL A 548 -6.77 -19.55 -2.80
N LEU A 549 -7.74 -19.29 -3.69
CA LEU A 549 -8.19 -17.95 -4.05
C LEU A 549 -9.65 -17.77 -3.61
N THR A 550 -9.88 -16.92 -2.63
CA THR A 550 -11.23 -16.65 -2.11
C THR A 550 -11.70 -15.23 -2.43
N PRO A 551 -13.02 -15.03 -2.66
CA PRO A 551 -13.58 -13.70 -2.89
C PRO A 551 -13.41 -12.74 -1.70
N SER A 552 -13.50 -13.25 -0.47
CA SER A 552 -13.60 -12.42 0.74
C SER A 552 -12.43 -12.59 1.71
N ARG A 553 -12.18 -11.55 2.50
CA ARG A 553 -11.18 -11.59 3.58
C ARG A 553 -11.77 -12.23 4.86
N LYS A 554 -13.01 -11.90 5.19
CA LYS A 554 -13.72 -12.36 6.40
C LYS A 554 -14.77 -13.42 6.06
N GLY A 555 -15.22 -14.15 7.10
CA GLY A 555 -16.22 -15.21 6.98
C GLY A 555 -15.62 -16.61 7.00
N GLU A 556 -16.48 -17.64 6.99
CA GLU A 556 -16.07 -19.04 7.13
C GLU A 556 -15.12 -19.54 6.03
N LEU A 557 -15.28 -19.02 4.81
CA LEU A 557 -14.42 -19.27 3.64
C LEU A 557 -13.57 -18.05 3.28
N GLY A 558 -13.42 -17.08 4.20
CA GLY A 558 -12.55 -15.92 4.04
C GLY A 558 -11.08 -16.25 4.35
N VAL A 559 -10.18 -15.40 3.86
CA VAL A 559 -8.73 -15.55 3.99
C VAL A 559 -8.30 -15.79 5.44
N GLU A 560 -8.82 -15.00 6.39
CA GLU A 560 -8.43 -15.04 7.80
C GLU A 560 -8.72 -16.39 8.43
N ASN A 561 -9.91 -16.95 8.21
CA ASN A 561 -10.29 -18.24 8.74
C ASN A 561 -9.63 -19.41 7.99
N LEU A 562 -9.57 -19.33 6.65
CA LEU A 562 -8.94 -20.38 5.85
C LEU A 562 -7.45 -20.53 6.18
N ASN A 563 -6.73 -19.43 6.37
CA ASN A 563 -5.32 -19.49 6.72
C ASN A 563 -5.08 -20.18 8.08
N LYS A 564 -5.91 -19.90 9.08
CA LYS A 564 -5.85 -20.59 10.39
C LYS A 564 -6.06 -22.12 10.24
N ILE A 565 -7.07 -22.50 9.47
CA ILE A 565 -7.39 -23.92 9.23
C ILE A 565 -6.28 -24.59 8.41
N LEU A 566 -5.88 -23.97 7.30
CA LEU A 566 -4.87 -24.55 6.41
C LEU A 566 -3.52 -24.67 7.10
N GLN A 567 -3.11 -23.67 7.89
CA GLN A 567 -1.90 -23.77 8.70
C GLN A 567 -1.94 -24.97 9.64
N LEU A 568 -3.05 -25.15 10.36
CA LEU A 568 -3.21 -26.24 11.33
C LEU A 568 -3.00 -27.63 10.71
N TYR A 569 -3.47 -27.83 9.47
CA TYR A 569 -3.40 -29.15 8.81
C TYR A 569 -2.21 -29.32 7.87
N ILE A 570 -1.75 -28.24 7.22
CA ILE A 570 -0.64 -28.31 6.26
C ILE A 570 0.71 -28.16 6.96
N ASN A 571 0.77 -27.32 7.98
CA ASN A 571 1.94 -27.07 8.81
C ASN A 571 1.58 -27.14 10.31
N PRO A 572 1.21 -28.32 10.84
CA PRO A 572 0.80 -28.47 12.25
C PRO A 572 1.91 -28.08 13.22
N PRO A 573 1.56 -27.67 14.46
CA PRO A 573 2.53 -27.41 15.51
C PRO A 573 3.32 -28.68 15.83
N SER A 574 4.60 -28.52 16.12
CA SER A 574 5.51 -29.60 16.50
C SER A 574 6.56 -29.04 17.45
N THR A 575 7.09 -29.89 18.35
CA THR A 575 8.21 -29.52 19.25
C THR A 575 9.47 -29.08 18.52
N ASP A 576 9.63 -29.51 17.24
CA ASP A 576 10.79 -29.18 16.42
C ASP A 576 10.65 -27.87 15.65
N LYS A 577 9.49 -27.18 15.76
CA LYS A 577 9.21 -25.90 15.07
C LYS A 577 9.02 -24.80 16.08
N ARG A 578 9.70 -23.71 15.86
CA ARG A 578 9.51 -22.50 16.64
C ARG A 578 8.31 -21.71 16.14
N GLU A 579 7.66 -21.01 17.06
CA GLU A 579 6.49 -20.19 16.80
C GLU A 579 6.69 -18.78 17.34
N ARG A 580 6.11 -17.80 16.65
CA ARG A 580 6.06 -16.42 17.10
C ARG A 580 4.65 -15.87 16.96
N GLN A 581 4.09 -15.43 18.06
CA GLN A 581 2.82 -14.73 18.06
C GLN A 581 3.01 -13.24 17.74
N TRP A 582 2.22 -12.74 16.81
CA TRP A 582 2.12 -11.32 16.50
C TRP A 582 0.64 -10.94 16.35
N GLY A 583 0.11 -10.16 17.30
CA GLY A 583 -1.33 -9.91 17.38
C GLY A 583 -2.13 -11.22 17.53
N GLU A 584 -3.07 -11.42 16.62
CA GLU A 584 -3.89 -12.66 16.55
C GLU A 584 -3.27 -13.78 15.69
N VAL A 585 -2.16 -13.50 15.00
CA VAL A 585 -1.51 -14.44 14.10
C VAL A 585 -0.38 -15.15 14.82
N ILE A 586 -0.28 -16.47 14.63
CA ILE A 586 0.86 -17.28 15.07
C ILE A 586 1.63 -17.65 13.82
N PHE A 587 2.84 -17.14 13.67
CA PHE A 587 3.77 -17.55 12.64
C PHE A 587 4.57 -18.78 13.13
N ARG A 588 4.80 -19.72 12.24
CA ARG A 588 5.51 -20.98 12.52
C ARG A 588 6.54 -21.26 11.44
N GLU A 589 7.66 -21.84 11.79
CA GLU A 589 8.63 -22.31 10.81
C GLU A 589 7.97 -23.23 9.76
N ASN A 590 8.32 -23.01 8.51
CA ASN A 590 7.73 -23.59 7.30
C ASN A 590 6.32 -23.08 6.95
N ASP A 591 5.85 -21.97 7.54
CA ASP A 591 4.63 -21.33 7.05
C ASP A 591 4.85 -20.64 5.70
N LYS A 592 3.82 -20.70 4.86
CA LYS A 592 3.72 -19.88 3.65
C LYS A 592 3.20 -18.52 4.02
N VAL A 593 3.96 -17.49 3.70
CA VAL A 593 3.63 -16.08 4.01
C VAL A 593 3.70 -15.22 2.76
N MET A 594 3.12 -14.02 2.86
CA MET A 594 3.11 -13.01 1.81
C MET A 594 3.42 -11.66 2.43
N GLN A 595 4.28 -10.88 1.77
CA GLN A 595 4.45 -9.46 2.00
C GLN A 595 3.20 -8.71 1.58
N ILE A 596 2.66 -7.84 2.44
CA ILE A 596 1.39 -7.15 2.19
C ILE A 596 1.52 -5.65 1.95
N LYS A 597 2.74 -5.13 2.04
CA LYS A 597 3.12 -3.74 1.73
C LYS A 597 4.36 -3.74 0.85
N ASN A 598 4.58 -2.66 0.10
CA ASN A 598 5.87 -2.46 -0.55
C ASN A 598 6.85 -1.88 0.47
N ASP A 599 7.91 -2.60 0.77
CA ASP A 599 9.03 -2.09 1.54
C ASP A 599 10.28 -2.08 0.65
N TYR A 600 10.74 -0.89 0.29
CA TYR A 600 11.89 -0.67 -0.59
C TYR A 600 13.22 -0.71 0.16
N GLN A 601 13.19 -0.66 1.49
CA GLN A 601 14.37 -0.53 2.34
C GLN A 601 14.74 -1.85 3.02
N ILE A 602 13.78 -2.76 3.21
CA ILE A 602 14.04 -4.04 3.86
C ILE A 602 15.13 -4.79 3.09
N GLU A 603 16.18 -5.17 3.80
CA GLU A 603 17.34 -5.81 3.20
C GLU A 603 17.11 -7.29 2.98
N TRP A 604 17.62 -7.80 1.88
CA TRP A 604 17.66 -9.23 1.59
C TRP A 604 19.04 -9.68 1.20
N LYS A 605 19.34 -10.95 1.50
CA LYS A 605 20.59 -11.59 1.12
C LYS A 605 20.34 -12.98 0.53
N ILE A 606 21.15 -13.35 -0.45
CA ILE A 606 21.21 -14.72 -0.96
C ILE A 606 22.49 -15.35 -0.42
N VAL A 607 22.37 -16.49 0.26
CA VAL A 607 23.51 -17.13 0.90
C VAL A 607 23.77 -18.52 0.31
N THR A 608 25.03 -18.94 0.32
CA THR A 608 25.41 -20.33 0.04
C THR A 608 24.92 -21.28 1.13
N LYS A 609 24.93 -22.60 0.88
CA LYS A 609 24.68 -23.60 1.92
C LYS A 609 25.64 -23.51 3.12
N LYS A 610 26.77 -22.82 3.00
CA LYS A 610 27.75 -22.57 4.07
C LYS A 610 27.57 -21.20 4.75
N GLY A 611 26.49 -20.48 4.46
CA GLY A 611 26.18 -19.18 5.08
C GLY A 611 26.95 -17.98 4.51
N LEU A 612 27.69 -18.14 3.41
CA LEU A 612 28.38 -17.00 2.77
C LEU A 612 27.41 -16.23 1.86
N THR A 613 27.33 -14.92 2.00
CA THR A 613 26.52 -14.05 1.14
C THR A 613 27.07 -14.02 -0.28
N ILE A 614 26.23 -14.35 -1.26
CA ILE A 614 26.54 -14.30 -2.71
C ILE A 614 26.07 -12.97 -3.27
N LYS A 615 24.88 -12.53 -2.88
CA LYS A 615 24.22 -11.33 -3.38
C LYS A 615 23.41 -10.71 -2.25
N GLU A 616 23.38 -9.41 -2.20
CA GLU A 616 22.56 -8.63 -1.27
C GLU A 616 21.88 -7.49 -2.02
N GLY A 617 20.82 -6.98 -1.44
CA GLY A 617 20.05 -5.86 -2.01
C GLY A 617 18.92 -5.48 -1.06
N SER A 618 18.06 -4.59 -1.52
CA SER A 618 16.90 -4.14 -0.77
C SER A 618 15.62 -4.24 -1.59
N GLY A 619 14.49 -4.25 -0.88
CA GLY A 619 13.15 -4.24 -1.42
C GLY A 619 12.48 -5.61 -1.47
N VAL A 620 11.31 -5.69 -0.81
CA VAL A 620 10.31 -6.77 -0.90
C VAL A 620 8.96 -6.13 -1.15
N PHE A 621 8.18 -6.71 -2.05
CA PHE A 621 7.02 -6.03 -2.59
C PHE A 621 5.70 -6.73 -2.22
N ASN A 622 4.64 -5.94 -2.20
CA ASN A 622 3.30 -6.44 -1.96
C ASN A 622 2.96 -7.57 -2.96
N GLY A 623 2.58 -8.72 -2.41
CA GLY A 623 2.29 -9.93 -3.17
C GLY A 623 3.46 -10.93 -3.22
N ASP A 624 4.69 -10.55 -2.86
CA ASP A 624 5.80 -11.50 -2.80
C ASP A 624 5.50 -12.58 -1.75
N CYS A 625 5.62 -13.85 -2.14
CA CYS A 625 5.40 -14.97 -1.24
C CYS A 625 6.71 -15.64 -0.88
N GLY A 626 6.79 -16.09 0.36
CA GLY A 626 7.94 -16.79 0.88
C GLY A 626 7.56 -17.87 1.89
N ILE A 627 8.56 -18.56 2.37
CA ILE A 627 8.44 -19.59 3.41
C ILE A 627 9.28 -19.16 4.61
N ILE A 628 8.71 -19.20 5.79
CA ILE A 628 9.44 -18.95 7.03
C ILE A 628 10.47 -20.06 7.23
N ARG A 629 11.75 -19.69 7.26
CA ARG A 629 12.86 -20.66 7.43
C ARG A 629 13.32 -20.76 8.86
N GLU A 630 13.34 -19.65 9.57
CA GLU A 630 13.85 -19.60 10.93
C GLU A 630 13.07 -18.57 11.76
N ILE A 631 12.81 -18.93 13.01
CA ILE A 631 12.28 -18.02 14.02
C ILE A 631 13.27 -17.98 15.17
N ASN A 632 13.88 -16.83 15.42
CA ASN A 632 14.77 -16.63 16.53
C ASN A 632 14.02 -15.93 17.69
N GLU A 633 13.66 -16.73 18.70
CA GLU A 633 12.91 -16.25 19.85
C GLU A 633 13.72 -15.25 20.69
N PHE A 634 15.05 -15.39 20.76
CA PHE A 634 15.92 -14.52 21.54
C PHE A 634 16.09 -13.14 20.89
N ALA A 635 16.34 -13.11 19.58
CA ALA A 635 16.46 -11.88 18.82
C ALA A 635 15.10 -11.30 18.46
N GLY A 636 14.05 -12.11 18.57
CA GLY A 636 12.70 -11.71 18.17
C GLY A 636 12.56 -11.55 16.66
N THR A 637 13.30 -12.31 15.85
CA THR A 637 13.31 -12.18 14.38
C THR A 637 12.65 -13.38 13.70
N VAL A 638 12.10 -13.13 12.51
CA VAL A 638 11.52 -14.13 11.61
C VAL A 638 12.21 -14.03 10.26
N THR A 639 12.91 -15.07 9.85
CA THR A 639 13.59 -15.12 8.55
C THR A 639 12.70 -15.80 7.52
N VAL A 640 12.40 -15.10 6.45
CA VAL A 640 11.58 -15.58 5.33
C VAL A 640 12.45 -15.77 4.10
N GLU A 641 12.35 -16.91 3.46
CA GLU A 641 12.94 -17.17 2.16
C GLU A 641 11.88 -16.89 1.07
N PHE A 642 12.11 -15.86 0.32
CA PHE A 642 11.35 -15.51 -0.88
C PHE A 642 11.92 -16.20 -2.13
N ASP A 643 11.30 -15.96 -3.26
CA ASP A 643 11.75 -16.43 -4.56
C ASP A 643 13.24 -16.12 -4.80
N GLU A 644 13.91 -16.97 -5.60
CA GLU A 644 15.35 -16.88 -5.91
C GLU A 644 16.27 -17.08 -4.69
N GLY A 645 15.74 -17.57 -3.55
CA GLY A 645 16.51 -17.79 -2.33
C GLY A 645 16.87 -16.50 -1.57
N LYS A 646 16.12 -15.44 -1.77
CA LYS A 646 16.27 -14.18 -1.02
C LYS A 646 15.80 -14.38 0.42
N LEU A 647 16.73 -14.27 1.36
CA LEU A 647 16.45 -14.32 2.79
C LEU A 647 16.24 -12.90 3.32
N VAL A 648 15.13 -12.69 3.96
CA VAL A 648 14.72 -11.42 4.58
C VAL A 648 14.47 -11.65 6.06
N GLU A 649 14.98 -10.77 6.90
CA GLU A 649 14.80 -10.83 8.34
C GLU A 649 13.79 -9.77 8.80
N TYR A 650 12.67 -10.22 9.38
CA TYR A 650 11.62 -9.38 9.93
C TYR A 650 11.76 -9.25 11.44
N THR A 651 11.63 -8.03 11.94
CA THR A 651 11.69 -7.72 13.36
C THR A 651 10.45 -6.95 13.78
N GLY A 652 10.07 -6.96 15.06
CA GLY A 652 9.10 -6.06 15.67
C GLY A 652 8.05 -5.44 14.70
N ALA A 653 8.25 -4.20 14.32
CA ALA A 653 7.31 -3.45 13.48
C ALA A 653 7.16 -4.02 12.07
N THR A 654 8.24 -4.56 11.46
CA THR A 654 8.15 -5.09 10.08
C THR A 654 7.35 -6.38 9.99
N LEU A 655 7.12 -7.12 11.10
CA LEU A 655 6.24 -8.29 11.11
C LEU A 655 4.78 -7.99 10.75
N GLU A 656 4.31 -6.76 10.92
CA GLU A 656 2.96 -6.35 10.49
C GLU A 656 2.80 -6.36 8.96
N GLU A 657 3.89 -6.45 8.23
CA GLU A 657 3.89 -6.51 6.77
C GLU A 657 3.77 -7.93 6.22
N LEU A 658 3.76 -8.94 7.10
CA LEU A 658 3.58 -10.34 6.74
C LEU A 658 2.18 -10.84 7.08
N GLU A 659 1.60 -11.61 6.17
CA GLU A 659 0.39 -12.41 6.40
C GLU A 659 0.62 -13.87 5.99
N LEU A 660 -0.11 -14.81 6.63
CA LEU A 660 -0.18 -16.19 6.15
C LEU A 660 -0.80 -16.22 4.75
N ALA A 661 -0.27 -17.05 3.85
CA ALA A 661 -0.62 -17.03 2.43
C ALA A 661 -1.04 -18.38 1.84
N TYR A 662 -1.52 -19.31 2.65
CA TYR A 662 -2.16 -20.53 2.15
C TYR A 662 -3.42 -20.23 1.34
N ALA A 663 -4.20 -19.26 1.82
CA ALA A 663 -5.31 -18.65 1.10
C ALA A 663 -5.08 -17.13 0.99
N ILE A 664 -5.40 -16.57 -0.18
CA ILE A 664 -5.37 -15.12 -0.44
C ILE A 664 -6.66 -14.69 -1.14
N THR A 665 -6.92 -13.39 -1.18
CA THR A 665 -8.02 -12.89 -1.99
C THR A 665 -7.69 -12.96 -3.48
N ILE A 666 -8.71 -13.10 -4.32
CA ILE A 666 -8.56 -13.06 -5.78
C ILE A 666 -7.87 -11.76 -6.22
N HIS A 667 -8.17 -10.62 -5.58
CA HIS A 667 -7.52 -9.34 -5.86
C HIS A 667 -5.99 -9.39 -5.64
N LYS A 668 -5.55 -10.02 -4.54
CA LYS A 668 -4.11 -10.18 -4.24
C LYS A 668 -3.39 -11.17 -5.16
N SER A 669 -4.12 -11.95 -5.96
CA SER A 669 -3.53 -12.87 -6.93
C SER A 669 -3.24 -12.24 -8.30
N GLN A 670 -3.66 -10.98 -8.52
CA GLN A 670 -3.39 -10.28 -9.77
C GLN A 670 -1.89 -10.18 -10.03
N GLY A 671 -1.47 -10.29 -11.29
CA GLY A 671 -0.06 -10.37 -11.69
C GLY A 671 0.66 -11.68 -11.34
N SER A 672 -0.02 -12.62 -10.65
CA SER A 672 0.55 -13.92 -10.27
C SER A 672 -0.08 -15.06 -11.06
N GLU A 673 0.66 -16.16 -11.22
CA GLU A 673 0.13 -17.43 -11.74
C GLU A 673 0.61 -18.59 -10.88
N TYR A 674 -0.22 -19.62 -10.77
CA TYR A 674 0.04 -20.77 -9.92
C TYR A 674 -0.13 -22.09 -10.72
N PRO A 675 0.63 -23.14 -10.42
CA PRO A 675 0.45 -24.46 -11.01
C PRO A 675 -1.00 -24.95 -10.84
N ALA A 676 -1.59 -24.82 -9.66
CA ALA A 676 -2.99 -25.12 -9.42
C ALA A 676 -3.64 -24.07 -8.52
N VAL A 677 -4.92 -23.79 -8.84
CA VAL A 677 -5.76 -22.85 -8.11
C VAL A 677 -7.00 -23.56 -7.59
N ILE A 678 -7.34 -23.31 -6.32
CA ILE A 678 -8.59 -23.80 -5.72
C ILE A 678 -9.45 -22.58 -5.36
N ILE A 679 -10.73 -22.60 -5.79
CA ILE A 679 -11.65 -21.49 -5.61
C ILE A 679 -12.83 -21.96 -4.76
N PRO A 680 -12.86 -21.66 -3.43
CA PRO A 680 -14.02 -21.94 -2.60
C PRO A 680 -15.14 -20.93 -2.86
N LEU A 681 -16.34 -21.41 -3.26
CA LEU A 681 -17.49 -20.57 -3.59
C LEU A 681 -18.75 -21.05 -2.89
N LEU A 682 -19.06 -20.47 -1.73
CA LEU A 682 -20.32 -20.71 -1.02
C LEU A 682 -20.65 -19.46 -0.19
N ASN A 683 -21.87 -18.93 -0.35
CA ASN A 683 -22.39 -17.82 0.46
C ASN A 683 -21.49 -16.56 0.46
N ALA A 684 -20.81 -16.29 -0.65
CA ALA A 684 -20.01 -15.06 -0.75
C ALA A 684 -20.92 -13.82 -0.83
N PRO A 685 -20.46 -12.65 -0.33
CA PRO A 685 -21.22 -11.41 -0.45
C PRO A 685 -21.56 -11.08 -1.89
N ARG A 686 -22.82 -10.72 -2.17
CA ARG A 686 -23.32 -10.44 -3.54
C ARG A 686 -22.46 -9.48 -4.36
N PRO A 687 -21.89 -8.37 -3.80
CA PRO A 687 -21.01 -7.49 -4.57
C PRO A 687 -19.74 -8.16 -5.10
N LEU A 688 -19.32 -9.27 -4.47
CA LEU A 688 -18.14 -10.05 -4.88
C LEU A 688 -18.49 -11.19 -5.84
N LEU A 689 -19.78 -11.46 -6.08
CA LEU A 689 -20.25 -12.48 -7.04
C LEU A 689 -20.38 -11.87 -8.42
N ASN A 690 -19.28 -11.48 -9.05
CA ASN A 690 -19.26 -10.91 -10.40
C ASN A 690 -18.34 -11.69 -11.35
N ARG A 691 -18.61 -11.52 -12.65
CA ARG A 691 -17.93 -12.22 -13.75
C ARG A 691 -16.42 -12.01 -13.75
N ASN A 692 -15.96 -10.78 -13.59
CA ASN A 692 -14.55 -10.44 -13.69
C ASN A 692 -13.74 -11.05 -12.53
N LEU A 693 -14.36 -11.20 -11.35
CA LEU A 693 -13.70 -11.85 -10.21
C LEU A 693 -13.47 -13.35 -10.51
N LEU A 694 -14.50 -14.05 -11.02
CA LEU A 694 -14.38 -15.46 -11.39
C LEU A 694 -13.39 -15.65 -12.55
N TYR A 695 -13.48 -14.80 -13.58
CA TYR A 695 -12.56 -14.79 -14.70
C TYR A 695 -11.11 -14.61 -14.25
N THR A 696 -10.86 -13.63 -13.40
CA THR A 696 -9.52 -13.37 -12.85
C THR A 696 -9.01 -14.57 -12.06
N ALA A 697 -9.84 -15.18 -11.20
CA ALA A 697 -9.43 -16.34 -10.40
C ALA A 697 -9.06 -17.54 -11.29
N VAL A 698 -9.89 -17.86 -12.30
CA VAL A 698 -9.65 -18.97 -13.23
C VAL A 698 -8.37 -18.75 -14.03
N THR A 699 -8.12 -17.52 -14.48
CA THR A 699 -6.94 -17.19 -15.30
C THR A 699 -5.62 -17.16 -14.51
N ARG A 700 -5.66 -17.35 -13.18
CA ARG A 700 -4.44 -17.49 -12.36
C ARG A 700 -3.85 -18.89 -12.39
N ALA A 701 -4.56 -19.88 -12.91
CA ALA A 701 -4.08 -21.27 -12.96
C ALA A 701 -3.35 -21.58 -14.28
N ARG A 702 -2.22 -22.27 -14.15
CA ARG A 702 -1.44 -22.78 -15.30
C ARG A 702 -1.83 -24.19 -15.72
N LYS A 703 -2.04 -25.11 -14.75
CA LYS A 703 -2.24 -26.54 -15.02
C LYS A 703 -3.58 -27.07 -14.50
N CYS A 704 -4.14 -26.50 -13.44
CA CYS A 704 -5.37 -27.02 -12.86
C CYS A 704 -6.17 -25.94 -12.11
N VAL A 705 -7.48 -25.90 -12.38
CA VAL A 705 -8.48 -25.17 -11.58
C VAL A 705 -9.42 -26.16 -10.92
N THR A 706 -9.65 -25.99 -9.62
CA THR A 706 -10.67 -26.73 -8.89
C THR A 706 -11.59 -25.74 -8.16
N ILE A 707 -12.85 -25.65 -8.59
CA ILE A 707 -13.88 -24.89 -7.88
C ILE A 707 -14.52 -25.82 -6.83
N VAL A 708 -14.67 -25.36 -5.60
CA VAL A 708 -15.25 -26.15 -4.51
C VAL A 708 -16.42 -25.38 -3.88
N GLY A 709 -17.63 -25.88 -4.03
CA GLY A 709 -18.81 -25.23 -3.45
C GLY A 709 -20.08 -25.32 -4.30
N SER A 710 -20.76 -24.19 -4.52
CA SER A 710 -22.06 -24.14 -5.18
C SER A 710 -21.96 -23.84 -6.67
N GLU A 711 -22.50 -24.72 -7.51
CA GLU A 711 -22.64 -24.47 -8.95
C GLU A 711 -23.54 -23.26 -9.24
N ASN A 712 -24.56 -23.04 -8.39
CA ASN A 712 -25.42 -21.86 -8.53
C ASN A 712 -24.61 -20.56 -8.37
N SER A 713 -23.66 -20.50 -7.40
CA SER A 713 -22.80 -19.35 -7.23
C SER A 713 -21.90 -19.11 -8.44
N VAL A 714 -21.39 -20.17 -9.09
CA VAL A 714 -20.62 -20.06 -10.33
C VAL A 714 -21.48 -19.47 -11.45
N ASN A 715 -22.71 -20.00 -11.63
CA ASN A 715 -23.61 -19.49 -12.64
C ASN A 715 -24.06 -18.06 -12.37
N GLU A 716 -24.32 -17.69 -11.12
CA GLU A 716 -24.64 -16.31 -10.71
C GLU A 716 -23.48 -15.37 -11.08
N MET A 717 -22.24 -15.74 -10.78
CA MET A 717 -21.06 -14.94 -11.14
C MET A 717 -20.92 -14.77 -12.66
N ILE A 718 -21.15 -15.81 -13.44
CA ILE A 718 -21.06 -15.76 -14.91
C ILE A 718 -22.10 -14.79 -15.48
N GLN A 719 -23.34 -14.79 -14.94
CA GLN A 719 -24.41 -13.91 -15.40
C GLN A 719 -24.31 -12.48 -14.89
N ASN A 720 -23.58 -12.28 -13.79
CA ASN A 720 -23.45 -10.97 -13.17
C ASN A 720 -22.34 -10.13 -13.83
N GLU A 721 -22.74 -9.23 -14.73
CA GLU A 721 -21.86 -8.23 -15.37
C GLU A 721 -21.63 -6.98 -14.52
N SER A 722 -22.30 -6.87 -13.37
CA SER A 722 -22.14 -5.70 -12.53
C SER A 722 -20.71 -5.65 -11.97
N GLU A 723 -19.82 -5.04 -12.71
CA GLU A 723 -18.63 -4.44 -12.10
C GLU A 723 -19.13 -3.42 -11.07
N MET A 724 -18.46 -3.28 -9.94
CA MET A 724 -18.68 -2.11 -9.10
C MET A 724 -18.58 -0.89 -10.03
N LYS A 725 -19.69 -0.20 -10.20
CA LYS A 725 -19.76 0.99 -11.05
C LYS A 725 -18.65 1.93 -10.60
N ARG A 726 -17.64 2.12 -11.44
CA ARG A 726 -16.58 3.11 -11.20
C ARG A 726 -16.86 4.31 -12.08
N ASN A 727 -17.00 5.46 -11.45
CA ASN A 727 -17.08 6.73 -12.16
C ASN A 727 -15.67 7.16 -12.53
N SER A 728 -15.40 7.36 -13.83
CA SER A 728 -14.14 7.85 -14.36
C SER A 728 -14.42 8.84 -15.48
N GLY A 729 -13.77 9.99 -15.44
CA GLY A 729 -13.92 11.07 -16.41
C GLY A 729 -12.88 11.05 -17.53
N LEU A 730 -11.96 10.09 -17.53
CA LEU A 730 -10.84 10.05 -18.47
C LEU A 730 -11.31 9.97 -19.94
N VAL A 731 -12.35 9.17 -20.23
CA VAL A 731 -12.91 9.06 -21.59
C VAL A 731 -13.36 10.44 -22.10
N ASP A 732 -14.19 11.14 -21.31
CA ASP A 732 -14.71 12.45 -21.71
C ASP A 732 -13.57 13.46 -21.85
N SER A 733 -12.57 13.41 -20.98
CA SER A 733 -11.38 14.30 -21.06
C SER A 733 -10.55 14.06 -22.32
N ILE A 734 -10.37 12.80 -22.76
CA ILE A 734 -9.67 12.47 -24.02
C ILE A 734 -10.44 13.03 -25.23
N ILE A 735 -11.76 12.79 -25.25
CA ILE A 735 -12.59 13.22 -26.38
C ILE A 735 -12.63 14.76 -26.47
N GLU A 736 -12.88 15.46 -25.34
CA GLU A 736 -12.92 16.91 -25.33
C GLU A 736 -11.59 17.57 -25.76
N MET A 737 -10.46 17.03 -25.34
CA MET A 737 -9.15 17.56 -25.73
C MET A 737 -8.84 17.35 -27.20
N GLU A 738 -9.15 16.18 -27.74
CA GLU A 738 -8.95 15.91 -29.16
C GLU A 738 -9.85 16.80 -30.04
N GLU A 739 -11.12 16.98 -29.63
CA GLU A 739 -12.04 17.89 -30.33
C GLU A 739 -11.52 19.34 -30.29
N ALA A 740 -10.97 19.79 -29.15
CA ALA A 740 -10.37 21.11 -29.05
C ALA A 740 -9.15 21.29 -29.98
N ASP A 741 -8.27 20.28 -30.05
CA ASP A 741 -7.10 20.32 -30.97
C ASP A 741 -7.55 20.37 -32.44
N ASN A 742 -8.62 19.66 -32.82
CA ASN A 742 -9.15 19.66 -34.19
C ASN A 742 -9.82 20.98 -34.61
N VAL A 743 -10.22 21.84 -33.68
CA VAL A 743 -10.79 23.19 -33.96
C VAL A 743 -9.70 24.19 -34.31
N TYR A 744 -8.46 23.99 -33.88
CA TYR A 744 -7.34 24.88 -34.09
C TYR A 744 -6.43 24.49 -35.28
N ILE A 745 -6.68 23.35 -35.93
CA ILE A 745 -6.04 22.93 -37.19
C ILE A 745 -6.97 23.23 -38.36
#